data_8e3bfb1b125d0efe0d84b2e516938019
#
_entry.id   8e3bfb1b125d0efe0d84b2e516938019
#
_cell.length_a   1.000
_cell.length_b   1.000
_cell.length_c   1.000
_cell.angle_alpha   90.00
_cell.angle_beta   90.00
_cell.angle_gamma   90.00
#
_symmetry.space_group_name_H-M   'P 1'
#
loop_
_entity.id
_entity.type
_entity.pdbx_description
1 polymer ?
#
loop_
_entity_poly.entity_id
_entity_poly.type
_entity_poly.pdbx_seq_one_letter_code
_entity_poly.pdbx_strand_id
1 'polypeptide(L)'
;MRQSVPSAVSSPRLIVSAIGVALSATSVYAADPAANSAVTLDATSVNGKAEQSSTDYKVEKASSQKYTAPLVDTPRSVTVIPQQVIKDTNALTLQDALRTVPGITMGAGEGGNPQGDRPFIRGFDSQSDTMIDGVRDTGAQTREIFAVESVEVSKGPNSAMGGRGSAGGSINLVSKKAHLGNDLNGAYTWGSDQTQRYTFDGNYQFSDTVAGRLNLMTHESNVAGRDKVNYDRWGIAPSMAFGLGTPTRVNLDFYHVESDDLPDSGIPYGYSVGKTHTAASPDKPTDGGDSSNFYGLTGRDFRKTRSDIGTITVEHDLSDSLTIKNTLRHGNSMQDYVLTQPDDSAGNVINDGVWRRANTRVGNTATTTNQTDLFGEFVLGGFKNSFSTGVEFTHEDADRQTYTVSPNSKISTCTGPSNGGSCTSLSNPNPDDAWTGTIARNYAGTDTSSTTRALYMFDTIELDPQWLLNVGLRYDHFTTKFRTYDAAGNTTVTSGVANKGEDTSEFVTGQIGLVWKPADNGSIYVSYATSATPPGSMLGEGTDGNPVTTATVKNDLKPEETTNYEIGTKWDLLDQRLSLTAAIFRTEKENTRVLTDLNTYENAGKTRVDGIELSASGKLTDKWQVFAGYSYLDSEQVDGGKVLTNGQYVDVPTNGNELGNTPKNTFSLWNTYAVTDKLTFGAGAFYVDKVWGSVANSTYVPSYWRYDAMASYKLTKNIDLQLNVQNLTNETYYDKAYSTHFANQAAGRTTLLTTSFHF
;
A
#
# COMPACT_ATOMS: atom_id res chain seq x y z
N MET A 1 -34.53 -24.04 17.74
CA MET A 1 -33.57 -25.17 17.72
C MET A 1 -32.23 -24.58 17.29
N ARG A 2 -31.28 -24.50 18.21
CA ARG A 2 -29.91 -24.00 17.92
C ARG A 2 -29.17 -25.09 17.16
N GLN A 3 -28.80 -24.86 15.92
CA GLN A 3 -27.81 -25.67 15.22
C GLN A 3 -26.44 -24.97 15.29
N SER A 4 -25.51 -25.65 15.90
CA SER A 4 -24.10 -25.29 16.01
C SER A 4 -23.42 -25.40 14.65
N VAL A 5 -22.73 -24.32 14.25
CA VAL A 5 -21.83 -24.29 13.09
C VAL A 5 -20.54 -25.02 13.47
N PRO A 6 -20.02 -25.96 12.69
CA PRO A 6 -18.72 -26.55 12.94
C PRO A 6 -17.63 -25.56 12.49
N SER A 7 -16.84 -25.07 13.42
CA SER A 7 -15.59 -24.39 13.17
C SER A 7 -14.60 -25.38 12.53
N ALA A 8 -14.18 -25.11 11.32
CA ALA A 8 -13.06 -25.82 10.70
C ALA A 8 -11.76 -25.42 11.39
N VAL A 9 -11.35 -26.21 12.35
CA VAL A 9 -10.03 -26.14 12.98
C VAL A 9 -9.04 -26.73 11.97
N SER A 10 -8.28 -25.88 11.28
CA SER A 10 -7.10 -26.30 10.55
C SER A 10 -6.05 -26.78 11.55
N SER A 11 -5.69 -28.04 11.44
CA SER A 11 -4.84 -28.74 12.41
C SER A 11 -3.42 -28.17 12.48
N PRO A 12 -2.83 -28.01 13.69
CA PRO A 12 -1.50 -27.45 13.91
C PRO A 12 -0.34 -28.42 13.57
N ARG A 13 -0.57 -29.46 12.75
CA ARG A 13 0.44 -30.50 12.50
C ARG A 13 1.57 -30.12 11.53
N LEU A 14 1.48 -29.01 10.81
CA LEU A 14 2.52 -28.58 9.85
C LEU A 14 3.63 -27.70 10.48
N ILE A 15 3.39 -27.11 11.65
CA ILE A 15 4.38 -26.25 12.31
C ILE A 15 5.46 -27.04 13.05
N VAL A 16 5.14 -28.25 13.51
CA VAL A 16 6.08 -29.06 14.31
C VAL A 16 7.12 -29.78 13.44
N SER A 17 6.86 -29.99 12.15
CA SER A 17 7.82 -30.67 11.25
C SER A 17 8.94 -29.77 10.74
N ALA A 18 8.79 -28.44 10.79
CA ALA A 18 9.83 -27.50 10.33
C ALA A 18 10.93 -27.23 11.39
N ILE A 19 10.64 -27.48 12.66
CA ILE A 19 11.60 -27.28 13.77
C ILE A 19 12.62 -28.42 13.86
N GLY A 20 12.31 -29.59 13.33
CA GLY A 20 13.17 -30.78 13.42
C GLY A 20 14.38 -30.82 12.48
N VAL A 21 14.44 -29.97 11.47
CA VAL A 21 15.52 -30.01 10.45
C VAL A 21 16.65 -29.02 10.75
N ALA A 22 16.45 -28.05 11.65
CA ALA A 22 17.45 -27.01 11.92
C ALA A 22 18.48 -27.37 13.01
N LEU A 23 18.40 -28.57 13.64
CA LEU A 23 19.22 -28.93 14.81
C LEU A 23 20.31 -29.98 14.54
N SER A 24 20.60 -30.34 13.27
CA SER A 24 21.69 -31.29 12.94
C SER A 24 22.79 -30.62 12.11
N ALA A 25 23.45 -29.58 12.66
CA ALA A 25 24.72 -29.09 12.12
C ALA A 25 25.86 -29.71 12.91
N THR A 26 26.52 -30.70 12.32
CA THR A 26 27.76 -31.30 12.82
C THR A 26 28.93 -30.32 12.70
N SER A 27 29.64 -30.15 13.80
CA SER A 27 30.87 -29.38 13.90
C SER A 27 31.98 -29.99 12.99
N VAL A 28 32.43 -29.23 12.01
CA VAL A 28 33.67 -29.52 11.25
C VAL A 28 34.77 -28.59 11.79
N TYR A 29 35.82 -29.19 12.35
CA TYR A 29 37.05 -28.50 12.70
C TYR A 29 37.81 -28.09 11.41
N ALA A 30 38.08 -26.81 11.24
CA ALA A 30 38.99 -26.32 10.20
C ALA A 30 40.34 -25.92 10.82
N ALA A 31 41.39 -26.35 10.14
CA ALA A 31 42.77 -26.07 10.49
C ALA A 31 43.21 -24.66 10.01
N ASP A 32 44.06 -23.99 10.81
CA ASP A 32 44.67 -22.70 10.52
C ASP A 32 45.45 -22.68 9.22
N PRO A 33 45.34 -21.61 8.42
CA PRO A 33 46.43 -21.20 7.51
C PRO A 33 46.97 -19.81 7.82
N ALA A 34 48.25 -19.68 7.60
CA ALA A 34 49.15 -18.61 7.89
C ALA A 34 48.74 -17.22 7.37
N ALA A 35 49.19 -16.22 8.12
CA ALA A 35 49.04 -14.80 7.93
C ALA A 35 49.43 -14.29 6.53
N ASN A 36 48.51 -13.61 5.86
CA ASN A 36 48.78 -12.59 4.87
C ASN A 36 47.99 -11.32 5.24
N SER A 37 48.69 -10.20 5.26
CA SER A 37 48.19 -8.89 5.60
C SER A 37 47.01 -8.50 4.72
N ALA A 38 45.79 -8.64 5.27
CA ALA A 38 44.55 -8.13 4.67
C ALA A 38 44.38 -6.64 5.04
N VAL A 39 44.10 -5.84 4.03
CA VAL A 39 43.58 -4.48 4.19
C VAL A 39 42.26 -4.62 4.92
N THR A 40 42.19 -4.13 6.16
CA THR A 40 40.91 -4.05 6.92
C THR A 40 40.03 -3.03 6.27
N LEU A 41 39.01 -3.50 5.55
CA LEU A 41 37.84 -2.71 5.22
C LEU A 41 36.99 -2.56 6.50
N ASP A 42 36.49 -1.36 6.77
CA ASP A 42 35.57 -1.13 7.89
C ASP A 42 34.34 -2.03 7.71
N ALA A 43 34.24 -3.04 8.56
CA ALA A 43 33.10 -3.93 8.58
C ALA A 43 31.84 -3.11 8.85
N THR A 44 30.86 -3.21 7.96
CA THR A 44 29.51 -2.75 8.22
C THR A 44 28.92 -3.72 9.25
N SER A 45 29.31 -3.53 10.52
CA SER A 45 28.70 -4.29 11.61
C SER A 45 27.22 -3.85 11.70
N VAL A 46 26.30 -4.75 11.37
CA VAL A 46 24.93 -4.63 11.86
C VAL A 46 25.01 -4.79 13.37
N ASN A 47 25.26 -3.68 14.06
CA ASN A 47 25.26 -3.64 15.49
C ASN A 47 23.83 -3.94 15.92
N GLY A 48 23.61 -5.02 16.68
CA GLY A 48 22.35 -5.34 17.35
C GLY A 48 22.02 -4.36 18.51
N LYS A 49 22.58 -3.15 18.47
CA LYS A 49 22.10 -2.02 19.27
C LYS A 49 20.89 -1.45 18.54
N ALA A 50 19.85 -1.12 19.31
CA ALA A 50 18.77 -0.26 18.84
C ALA A 50 19.40 0.87 18.02
N GLU A 51 19.02 1.02 16.74
CA GLU A 51 19.13 2.32 16.13
C GLU A 51 18.34 3.23 17.05
N GLN A 52 19.05 4.06 17.78
CA GLN A 52 18.44 5.04 18.67
C GLN A 52 17.48 5.81 17.79
N SER A 53 16.17 5.70 18.04
CA SER A 53 15.12 6.29 17.22
C SER A 53 15.56 7.69 16.82
N SER A 54 16.03 7.82 15.59
CA SER A 54 16.56 9.08 15.09
C SER A 54 15.38 10.05 15.07
N THR A 55 15.50 11.19 15.75
CA THR A 55 14.50 12.26 15.66
C THR A 55 14.59 13.00 14.33
N ASP A 56 15.42 12.55 13.41
CA ASP A 56 15.69 13.19 12.14
C ASP A 56 14.74 12.71 11.05
N TYR A 57 14.38 13.61 10.16
CA TYR A 57 13.53 13.30 9.00
C TYR A 57 14.32 12.70 7.83
N LYS A 58 15.65 12.89 7.83
CA LYS A 58 16.53 12.27 6.81
C LYS A 58 16.83 10.83 7.16
N VAL A 59 16.75 9.95 6.15
CA VAL A 59 17.16 8.56 6.21
C VAL A 59 18.22 8.31 5.13
N GLU A 60 19.29 7.60 5.47
CA GLU A 60 20.44 7.38 4.58
C GLU A 60 20.34 6.10 3.77
N LYS A 61 19.69 5.06 4.30
CA LYS A 61 19.56 3.74 3.68
C LYS A 61 18.13 3.23 3.79
N ALA A 62 17.68 2.50 2.77
CA ALA A 62 16.48 1.70 2.85
C ALA A 62 16.74 0.41 3.65
N SER A 63 15.69 -0.19 4.20
CA SER A 63 15.77 -1.39 5.06
C SER A 63 16.10 -2.67 4.30
N SER A 64 15.72 -2.74 3.02
CA SER A 64 15.88 -3.94 2.21
C SER A 64 17.32 -4.07 1.69
N GLN A 65 17.92 -5.25 1.84
CA GLN A 65 19.25 -5.60 1.33
C GLN A 65 19.34 -5.57 -0.21
N LYS A 66 18.20 -5.54 -0.91
CA LYS A 66 18.14 -5.35 -2.36
C LYS A 66 18.57 -3.94 -2.80
N TYR A 67 18.57 -2.96 -1.87
CA TYR A 67 19.23 -1.66 -2.06
C TYR A 67 20.71 -1.78 -1.69
N THR A 68 21.53 -2.03 -2.69
CA THR A 68 22.98 -2.32 -2.53
C THR A 68 23.83 -1.06 -2.39
N ALA A 69 23.20 0.13 -2.32
CA ALA A 69 23.88 1.42 -2.13
C ALA A 69 23.04 2.33 -1.20
N PRO A 70 23.64 3.35 -0.56
CA PRO A 70 22.92 4.41 0.13
C PRO A 70 21.90 5.12 -0.78
N LEU A 71 20.88 5.74 -0.20
CA LEU A 71 19.82 6.41 -0.98
C LEU A 71 20.35 7.51 -1.90
N VAL A 72 21.41 8.23 -1.50
CA VAL A 72 22.06 9.25 -2.31
C VAL A 72 22.69 8.66 -3.58
N ASP A 73 23.16 7.43 -3.54
CA ASP A 73 23.83 6.70 -4.62
C ASP A 73 22.88 5.71 -5.36
N THR A 74 21.63 5.62 -4.95
CA THR A 74 20.63 4.73 -5.55
C THR A 74 19.99 5.41 -6.78
N PRO A 75 20.08 4.84 -8.02
CA PRO A 75 19.61 5.48 -9.25
C PRO A 75 18.09 5.33 -9.46
N ARG A 76 17.31 5.75 -8.50
CA ARG A 76 15.82 5.81 -8.55
C ARG A 76 15.25 6.70 -7.47
N SER A 77 14.01 7.14 -7.66
CA SER A 77 13.26 7.90 -6.66
C SER A 77 12.79 6.98 -5.52
N VAL A 78 13.34 7.17 -4.33
CA VAL A 78 12.92 6.47 -3.09
C VAL A 78 12.69 7.52 -2.01
N THR A 79 11.53 7.44 -1.35
CA THR A 79 11.18 8.28 -0.21
C THR A 79 10.96 7.37 1.00
N VAL A 80 11.64 7.66 2.10
CA VAL A 80 11.42 6.97 3.38
C VAL A 80 10.72 7.92 4.33
N ILE A 81 9.56 7.53 4.83
CA ILE A 81 8.80 8.24 5.87
C ILE A 81 9.25 7.65 7.21
N PRO A 82 10.11 8.35 7.98
CA PRO A 82 10.61 7.82 9.25
C PRO A 82 9.56 7.91 10.35
N GLN A 83 9.76 7.15 11.41
CA GLN A 83 8.85 7.11 12.56
C GLN A 83 8.58 8.49 13.16
N GLN A 84 9.56 9.41 13.13
CA GLN A 84 9.38 10.77 13.64
C GLN A 84 8.35 11.56 12.83
N VAL A 85 8.33 11.45 11.49
CA VAL A 85 7.29 12.09 10.65
C VAL A 85 5.92 11.48 10.96
N ILE A 86 5.84 10.14 11.11
CA ILE A 86 4.61 9.43 11.51
C ILE A 86 4.07 9.96 12.84
N LYS A 87 4.94 10.11 13.85
CA LYS A 87 4.57 10.65 15.17
C LYS A 87 4.13 12.10 15.10
N ASP A 88 4.90 12.97 14.46
CA ASP A 88 4.65 14.40 14.40
C ASP A 88 3.35 14.73 13.65
N THR A 89 3.06 14.01 12.56
CA THR A 89 1.80 14.16 11.80
C THR A 89 0.62 13.45 12.44
N ASN A 90 0.86 12.61 13.47
CA ASN A 90 -0.11 11.72 14.08
C ASN A 90 -0.83 10.86 13.02
N ALA A 91 -0.06 10.27 12.11
CA ALA A 91 -0.56 9.33 11.12
C ALA A 91 -0.88 7.99 11.81
N LEU A 92 -2.07 7.46 11.60
CA LEU A 92 -2.58 6.24 12.23
C LEU A 92 -2.57 5.04 11.28
N THR A 93 -2.75 5.30 9.99
CA THR A 93 -2.85 4.31 8.93
C THR A 93 -1.81 4.55 7.84
N LEU A 94 -1.60 3.56 6.97
CA LEU A 94 -0.75 3.70 5.79
C LEU A 94 -1.20 4.88 4.91
N GLN A 95 -2.51 5.04 4.69
CA GLN A 95 -3.06 6.16 3.93
C GLN A 95 -2.64 7.52 4.51
N ASP A 96 -2.65 7.65 5.84
CA ASP A 96 -2.24 8.91 6.50
C ASP A 96 -0.76 9.19 6.31
N ALA A 97 0.10 8.18 6.43
CA ALA A 97 1.53 8.33 6.20
C ALA A 97 1.83 8.73 4.75
N LEU A 98 1.19 8.07 3.78
CA LEU A 98 1.39 8.33 2.35
C LEU A 98 0.98 9.74 1.91
N ARG A 99 0.12 10.43 2.64
CA ARG A 99 -0.24 11.86 2.38
C ARG A 99 0.99 12.77 2.37
N THR A 100 2.03 12.41 3.10
CA THR A 100 3.28 13.19 3.15
C THR A 100 4.16 13.03 1.90
N VAL A 101 3.82 12.11 0.99
CA VAL A 101 4.59 11.81 -0.23
C VAL A 101 3.78 12.22 -1.47
N PRO A 102 4.21 13.24 -2.22
CA PRO A 102 3.51 13.67 -3.43
C PRO A 102 3.60 12.62 -4.57
N GLY A 103 2.66 12.71 -5.52
CA GLY A 103 2.55 11.76 -6.63
C GLY A 103 1.90 10.42 -6.24
N ILE A 104 1.29 10.36 -5.05
CA ILE A 104 0.49 9.24 -4.56
C ILE A 104 -0.93 9.71 -4.29
N THR A 105 -1.91 8.97 -4.78
CA THR A 105 -3.33 9.14 -4.46
C THR A 105 -3.92 7.81 -4.01
N MET A 106 -5.14 7.86 -3.49
CA MET A 106 -5.87 6.66 -3.07
C MET A 106 -7.07 6.44 -3.98
N GLY A 107 -7.25 5.24 -4.48
CA GLY A 107 -8.44 4.84 -5.21
C GLY A 107 -9.59 4.44 -4.29
N ALA A 108 -10.83 4.67 -4.74
CA ALA A 108 -12.01 4.18 -4.04
C ALA A 108 -12.14 2.66 -4.17
N GLY A 109 -12.60 2.01 -3.11
CA GLY A 109 -13.07 0.63 -3.15
C GLY A 109 -14.50 0.52 -3.65
N GLU A 110 -14.89 -0.66 -4.07
CA GLU A 110 -16.14 -1.12 -4.66
C GLU A 110 -16.27 -0.97 -6.19
N GLY A 111 -17.33 -1.55 -6.74
CA GLY A 111 -17.44 -1.82 -8.18
C GLY A 111 -16.60 -3.02 -8.65
N GLY A 112 -16.33 -3.93 -7.70
CA GLY A 112 -15.50 -5.10 -7.91
C GLY A 112 -14.14 -5.01 -7.22
N ASN A 113 -13.69 -3.82 -6.83
CA ASN A 113 -12.50 -3.63 -6.02
C ASN A 113 -12.84 -3.65 -4.53
N PRO A 114 -12.07 -4.35 -3.67
CA PRO A 114 -12.35 -4.40 -2.24
C PRO A 114 -12.12 -3.05 -1.55
N GLN A 115 -12.73 -2.87 -0.40
CA GLN A 115 -12.46 -1.75 0.49
C GLN A 115 -11.08 -1.94 1.17
N GLY A 116 -10.28 -0.89 1.25
CA GLY A 116 -8.96 -0.89 1.87
C GLY A 116 -7.99 0.06 1.21
N ASP A 117 -6.71 -0.13 1.50
CA ASP A 117 -5.63 0.66 0.89
C ASP A 117 -5.53 0.33 -0.60
N ARG A 118 -5.68 1.35 -1.43
CA ARG A 118 -5.51 1.26 -2.88
C ARG A 118 -4.69 2.45 -3.37
N PRO A 119 -3.39 2.45 -3.13
CA PRO A 119 -2.52 3.53 -3.58
C PRO A 119 -2.33 3.49 -5.09
N PHE A 120 -2.32 4.67 -5.69
CA PHE A 120 -1.86 4.92 -7.06
C PHE A 120 -0.55 5.68 -6.99
N ILE A 121 0.51 5.13 -7.55
CA ILE A 121 1.82 5.74 -7.59
C ILE A 121 2.12 6.14 -9.04
N ARG A 122 2.43 7.42 -9.28
CA ARG A 122 2.63 7.97 -10.65
C ARG A 122 1.46 7.60 -11.59
N GLY A 123 0.23 7.52 -11.08
CA GLY A 123 -0.97 7.20 -11.85
C GLY A 123 -1.25 5.72 -12.09
N PHE A 124 -0.42 4.81 -11.64
CA PHE A 124 -0.63 3.37 -11.77
C PHE A 124 -1.10 2.76 -10.45
N ASP A 125 -2.09 1.87 -10.54
CA ASP A 125 -2.61 1.13 -9.39
C ASP A 125 -1.51 0.24 -8.79
N SER A 126 -1.23 0.43 -7.50
CA SER A 126 -0.21 -0.27 -6.72
C SER A 126 -0.81 -1.01 -5.51
N GLN A 127 -2.09 -1.36 -5.56
CA GLN A 127 -2.81 -2.05 -4.47
C GLN A 127 -2.11 -3.36 -4.07
N SER A 128 -1.67 -4.14 -5.07
CA SER A 128 -0.97 -5.41 -4.84
C SER A 128 0.54 -5.26 -4.59
N ASP A 129 1.07 -4.04 -4.59
CA ASP A 129 2.51 -3.76 -4.54
C ASP A 129 2.97 -3.24 -3.18
N THR A 130 2.17 -3.53 -2.15
CA THR A 130 2.52 -3.28 -0.75
C THR A 130 3.29 -4.48 -0.18
N MET A 131 4.36 -4.19 0.53
CA MET A 131 5.23 -5.16 1.18
C MET A 131 5.34 -4.87 2.67
N ILE A 132 5.65 -5.87 3.45
CA ILE A 132 6.09 -5.76 4.84
C ILE A 132 7.46 -6.45 4.93
N ASP A 133 8.49 -5.71 5.37
CA ASP A 133 9.88 -6.18 5.45
C ASP A 133 10.40 -6.82 4.13
N GLY A 134 10.02 -6.24 2.99
CA GLY A 134 10.43 -6.70 1.67
C GLY A 134 9.71 -7.94 1.14
N VAL A 135 8.75 -8.50 1.86
CA VAL A 135 7.88 -9.60 1.43
C VAL A 135 6.49 -9.07 1.10
N ARG A 136 5.95 -9.44 -0.07
CA ARG A 136 4.64 -8.98 -0.54
C ARG A 136 3.54 -9.32 0.46
N ASP A 137 2.70 -8.32 0.77
CA ASP A 137 1.51 -8.43 1.61
C ASP A 137 0.27 -8.29 0.73
N THR A 138 -0.26 -9.44 0.32
CA THR A 138 -1.47 -9.52 -0.50
C THR A 138 -2.72 -9.47 0.37
N GLY A 139 -3.82 -9.08 -0.22
CA GLY A 139 -5.10 -8.91 0.47
C GLY A 139 -5.41 -7.45 0.74
N ALA A 140 -6.65 -7.10 0.42
CA ALA A 140 -7.13 -5.75 0.64
C ALA A 140 -7.43 -5.55 2.12
N GLN A 141 -6.79 -4.58 2.72
CA GLN A 141 -6.95 -4.21 4.13
C GLN A 141 -6.64 -2.74 4.33
N THR A 142 -7.08 -2.17 5.43
CA THR A 142 -6.59 -0.88 5.92
C THR A 142 -5.45 -1.16 6.89
N ARG A 143 -4.23 -0.79 6.51
CA ARG A 143 -3.03 -1.10 7.30
C ARG A 143 -2.83 -0.08 8.40
N GLU A 144 -2.88 -0.55 9.63
CA GLU A 144 -2.48 0.20 10.82
C GLU A 144 -0.96 0.25 10.94
N ILE A 145 -0.41 1.38 11.38
CA ILE A 145 1.04 1.60 11.46
C ILE A 145 1.60 1.64 12.89
N PHE A 146 0.84 1.13 13.89
CA PHE A 146 1.31 1.10 15.29
C PHE A 146 2.57 0.24 15.52
N ALA A 147 2.76 -0.79 14.68
CA ALA A 147 3.91 -1.69 14.73
C ALA A 147 4.91 -1.45 13.58
N VAL A 148 4.90 -0.24 12.98
CA VAL A 148 5.75 0.14 11.85
C VAL A 148 6.81 1.14 12.29
N GLU A 149 8.06 0.91 11.90
CA GLU A 149 9.21 1.78 12.16
C GLU A 149 9.34 2.88 11.10
N SER A 150 9.11 2.52 9.83
CA SER A 150 9.13 3.45 8.70
C SER A 150 8.30 2.93 7.53
N VAL A 151 7.93 3.82 6.61
CA VAL A 151 7.28 3.47 5.35
C VAL A 151 8.18 3.91 4.20
N GLU A 152 8.57 2.97 3.35
CA GLU A 152 9.44 3.22 2.20
C GLU A 152 8.59 3.20 0.92
N VAL A 153 8.70 4.23 0.12
CA VAL A 153 8.04 4.35 -1.18
C VAL A 153 9.10 4.38 -2.28
N SER A 154 9.13 3.34 -3.09
CA SER A 154 9.94 3.27 -4.30
C SER A 154 9.08 3.60 -5.50
N LYS A 155 9.41 4.64 -6.26
CA LYS A 155 8.62 5.08 -7.42
C LYS A 155 9.20 4.57 -8.73
N GLY A 156 8.34 4.39 -9.73
CA GLY A 156 8.65 3.76 -11.02
C GLY A 156 8.66 2.24 -10.97
N PRO A 157 8.76 1.55 -12.11
CA PRO A 157 8.71 0.09 -12.22
C PRO A 157 9.65 -0.60 -11.24
N ASN A 158 9.13 -1.57 -10.48
CA ASN A 158 9.86 -2.18 -9.38
C ASN A 158 9.73 -3.72 -9.31
N SER A 159 9.33 -4.36 -10.43
CA SER A 159 9.18 -5.83 -10.44
C SER A 159 10.47 -6.58 -10.19
N ALA A 160 11.62 -6.03 -10.56
CA ALA A 160 12.92 -6.65 -10.23
C ALA A 160 13.07 -6.86 -8.72
N MET A 161 12.61 -5.93 -7.88
CA MET A 161 12.70 -6.02 -6.42
C MET A 161 11.52 -6.78 -5.80
N GLY A 162 10.29 -6.46 -6.25
CA GLY A 162 9.04 -6.91 -5.63
C GLY A 162 8.33 -8.04 -6.35
N GLY A 163 8.82 -8.50 -7.51
CA GLY A 163 8.12 -9.44 -8.38
C GLY A 163 7.03 -8.76 -9.21
N ARG A 164 6.09 -9.53 -9.72
CA ARG A 164 5.02 -9.08 -10.61
C ARG A 164 4.34 -7.78 -10.18
N GLY A 165 3.78 -7.00 -11.11
CA GLY A 165 3.11 -5.74 -10.85
C GLY A 165 4.08 -4.56 -10.76
N SER A 166 3.86 -3.66 -9.81
CA SER A 166 4.74 -2.54 -9.49
C SER A 166 5.03 -1.60 -10.67
N ALA A 167 4.02 -1.33 -11.51
CA ALA A 167 4.17 -0.43 -12.66
C ALA A 167 4.52 1.01 -12.24
N GLY A 168 3.82 1.53 -11.24
CA GLY A 168 4.05 2.87 -10.68
C GLY A 168 5.07 2.91 -9.56
N GLY A 169 5.29 1.78 -8.90
CA GLY A 169 6.17 1.65 -7.75
C GLY A 169 5.67 0.65 -6.72
N SER A 170 6.34 0.61 -5.58
CA SER A 170 5.97 -0.23 -4.44
C SER A 170 6.11 0.49 -3.11
N ILE A 171 5.40 0.00 -2.11
CA ILE A 171 5.42 0.50 -0.75
C ILE A 171 5.91 -0.63 0.15
N ASN A 172 6.86 -0.33 1.04
CA ASN A 172 7.36 -1.29 2.04
C ASN A 172 7.17 -0.72 3.44
N LEU A 173 6.44 -1.46 4.29
CA LEU A 173 6.32 -1.17 5.71
C LEU A 173 7.43 -1.91 6.44
N VAL A 174 8.23 -1.18 7.19
CA VAL A 174 9.32 -1.74 8.00
C VAL A 174 8.78 -1.98 9.40
N SER A 175 8.78 -3.23 9.83
CA SER A 175 8.23 -3.63 11.13
C SER A 175 9.15 -3.26 12.30
N LYS A 176 8.56 -2.88 13.42
CA LYS A 176 9.25 -2.77 14.71
C LYS A 176 9.65 -4.16 15.20
N LYS A 177 10.96 -4.40 15.40
CA LYS A 177 11.50 -5.68 15.83
C LYS A 177 12.16 -5.60 17.19
N ALA A 178 12.28 -6.75 17.88
CA ALA A 178 13.00 -6.85 19.13
C ALA A 178 14.49 -6.57 18.93
N HIS A 179 15.11 -5.83 19.86
CA HIS A 179 16.51 -5.38 19.81
C HIS A 179 17.15 -5.40 21.19
N LEU A 180 18.47 -5.30 21.27
CA LEU A 180 19.18 -5.15 22.55
C LEU A 180 18.88 -3.78 23.18
N GLY A 181 18.77 -3.76 24.49
CA GLY A 181 18.35 -2.60 25.26
C GLY A 181 16.90 -2.72 25.76
N ASN A 182 16.52 -1.85 26.67
CA ASN A 182 15.17 -1.79 27.22
C ASN A 182 14.56 -0.45 26.90
N ASP A 183 13.38 -0.47 26.28
CA ASP A 183 12.59 0.70 25.96
C ASP A 183 11.14 0.42 26.30
N LEU A 184 10.50 1.35 26.96
CA LEU A 184 9.09 1.27 27.28
C LEU A 184 8.41 2.58 26.84
N ASN A 185 7.57 2.48 25.84
CA ASN A 185 6.83 3.60 25.29
C ASN A 185 5.33 3.30 25.34
N GLY A 186 4.54 4.29 25.69
CA GLY A 186 3.09 4.21 25.66
C GLY A 186 2.51 5.54 25.25
N ALA A 187 1.34 5.53 24.63
CA ALA A 187 0.63 6.77 24.33
C ALA A 187 -0.87 6.60 24.52
N TYR A 188 -1.50 7.63 25.00
CA TYR A 188 -2.94 7.82 25.03
C TYR A 188 -3.30 9.06 24.22
N THR A 189 -4.11 8.87 23.18
CA THR A 189 -4.64 9.95 22.36
C THR A 189 -6.13 10.08 22.63
N TRP A 190 -6.56 11.27 23.01
CA TRP A 190 -7.95 11.69 23.11
C TRP A 190 -8.21 12.80 22.09
N GLY A 191 -9.38 12.78 21.46
CA GLY A 191 -9.66 13.77 20.42
C GLY A 191 -11.12 14.11 20.22
N SER A 192 -11.36 15.00 19.25
CA SER A 192 -12.70 15.26 18.74
C SER A 192 -13.31 13.97 18.20
N ASP A 193 -14.62 13.97 17.96
CA ASP A 193 -15.34 12.85 17.36
C ASP A 193 -15.19 11.54 18.14
N GLN A 194 -15.19 11.66 19.48
CA GLN A 194 -15.08 10.56 20.44
C GLN A 194 -13.81 9.71 20.24
N THR A 195 -12.75 10.28 19.66
CA THR A 195 -11.50 9.56 19.42
C THR A 195 -10.84 9.17 20.74
N GLN A 196 -10.55 7.88 20.88
CA GLN A 196 -9.73 7.29 21.94
C GLN A 196 -8.78 6.28 21.32
N ARG A 197 -7.48 6.47 21.55
CA ARG A 197 -6.46 5.52 21.09
C ARG A 197 -5.43 5.25 22.16
N TYR A 198 -5.15 4.00 22.41
CA TYR A 198 -4.10 3.55 23.29
C TYR A 198 -3.06 2.80 22.48
N THR A 199 -1.79 3.10 22.67
CA THR A 199 -0.69 2.33 22.11
C THR A 199 0.33 2.01 23.18
N PHE A 200 0.94 0.84 23.05
CA PHE A 200 2.04 0.36 23.88
C PHE A 200 3.12 -0.23 22.97
N ASP A 201 4.37 0.09 23.26
CA ASP A 201 5.56 -0.42 22.57
C ASP A 201 6.66 -0.65 23.63
N GLY A 202 6.83 -1.87 24.02
CA GLY A 202 7.81 -2.26 25.02
C GLY A 202 8.81 -3.25 24.47
N ASN A 203 10.10 -2.91 24.54
CA ASN A 203 11.21 -3.79 24.24
C ASN A 203 11.96 -4.16 25.51
N TYR A 204 12.23 -5.44 25.70
CA TYR A 204 12.95 -5.95 26.86
C TYR A 204 14.06 -6.92 26.46
N GLN A 205 15.27 -6.63 26.93
CA GLN A 205 16.44 -7.49 26.77
C GLN A 205 16.47 -8.54 27.88
N PHE A 206 16.29 -9.82 27.54
CA PHE A 206 16.31 -10.93 28.47
C PHE A 206 17.73 -11.42 28.81
N SER A 207 18.64 -11.30 27.85
CA SER A 207 20.06 -11.66 27.98
C SER A 207 20.91 -10.87 26.97
N ASP A 208 22.22 -11.09 26.96
CA ASP A 208 23.13 -10.42 26.02
C ASP A 208 22.81 -10.69 24.54
N THR A 209 22.02 -11.72 24.26
CA THR A 209 21.70 -12.13 22.88
C THR A 209 20.22 -12.37 22.62
N VAL A 210 19.34 -12.14 23.63
CA VAL A 210 17.89 -12.39 23.51
C VAL A 210 17.10 -11.18 23.94
N ALA A 211 16.18 -10.75 23.09
CA ALA A 211 15.25 -9.67 23.38
C ALA A 211 13.83 -10.00 22.89
N GLY A 212 12.84 -9.34 23.49
CA GLY A 212 11.45 -9.39 23.05
C GLY A 212 10.85 -8.00 22.99
N ARG A 213 9.98 -7.76 22.02
CA ARG A 213 9.21 -6.53 21.86
C ARG A 213 7.74 -6.83 21.71
N LEU A 214 6.90 -6.02 22.33
CA LEU A 214 5.45 -6.12 22.23
C LEU A 214 4.88 -4.77 21.85
N ASN A 215 4.14 -4.75 20.75
CA ASN A 215 3.34 -3.60 20.37
C ASN A 215 1.85 -3.94 20.52
N LEU A 216 1.08 -3.03 21.12
CA LEU A 216 -0.38 -3.14 21.31
C LEU A 216 -1.05 -1.85 20.82
N MET A 217 -2.28 -1.96 20.34
CA MET A 217 -3.10 -0.83 19.94
C MET A 217 -4.57 -1.13 20.16
N THR A 218 -5.33 -0.14 20.68
CA THR A 218 -6.79 -0.04 20.55
C THR A 218 -7.15 1.33 20.02
N HIS A 219 -8.18 1.43 19.21
CA HIS A 219 -8.64 2.67 18.60
C HIS A 219 -10.15 2.64 18.39
N GLU A 220 -10.83 3.61 18.98
CA GLU A 220 -12.24 3.89 18.75
C GLU A 220 -12.40 5.35 18.34
N SER A 221 -13.15 5.63 17.29
CA SER A 221 -13.46 7.00 16.86
C SER A 221 -14.66 7.06 15.92
N ASN A 222 -15.35 8.19 15.93
CA ASN A 222 -16.17 8.60 14.79
C ASN A 222 -15.30 9.30 13.74
N VAL A 223 -15.82 9.49 12.53
CA VAL A 223 -15.15 10.26 11.48
C VAL A 223 -15.61 11.71 11.52
N ALA A 224 -14.69 12.63 11.74
CA ALA A 224 -14.99 14.06 11.80
C ALA A 224 -15.70 14.53 10.52
N GLY A 225 -16.82 15.24 10.69
CA GLY A 225 -17.61 15.74 9.58
C GLY A 225 -18.39 14.67 8.81
N ARG A 226 -18.60 13.46 9.37
CA ARG A 226 -19.45 12.40 8.81
C ARG A 226 -20.37 11.83 9.87
N ASP A 227 -21.68 11.83 9.61
CA ASP A 227 -22.67 11.27 10.53
C ASP A 227 -22.54 9.75 10.60
N LYS A 228 -22.61 9.19 11.82
CA LYS A 228 -22.64 7.75 12.09
C LYS A 228 -21.37 6.94 11.72
N VAL A 229 -20.50 7.41 10.82
CA VAL A 229 -19.30 6.68 10.39
C VAL A 229 -18.35 6.53 11.56
N ASN A 230 -17.92 5.31 11.84
CA ASN A 230 -17.04 5.02 12.97
C ASN A 230 -16.04 3.90 12.67
N TYR A 231 -14.98 3.86 13.47
CA TYR A 231 -13.93 2.84 13.47
C TYR A 231 -13.78 2.27 14.87
N ASP A 232 -13.70 0.94 14.95
CA ASP A 232 -13.34 0.18 16.15
C ASP A 232 -12.26 -0.84 15.78
N ARG A 233 -11.06 -0.69 16.33
CA ARG A 233 -9.89 -1.47 15.93
C ARG A 233 -9.03 -1.84 17.12
N TRP A 234 -8.45 -3.02 17.06
CA TRP A 234 -7.40 -3.42 17.99
C TRP A 234 -6.32 -4.24 17.29
N GLY A 235 -5.12 -4.23 17.86
CA GLY A 235 -4.01 -4.98 17.27
C GLY A 235 -2.94 -5.34 18.29
N ILE A 236 -2.19 -6.40 17.95
CA ILE A 236 -1.06 -6.90 18.73
C ILE A 236 0.06 -7.35 17.79
N ALA A 237 1.30 -6.97 18.10
CA ALA A 237 2.47 -7.38 17.35
C ALA A 237 3.64 -7.72 18.29
N PRO A 238 3.74 -8.97 18.75
CA PRO A 238 4.90 -9.48 19.47
C PRO A 238 6.04 -9.83 18.51
N SER A 239 7.28 -9.60 18.95
CA SER A 239 8.53 -9.96 18.28
C SER A 239 9.50 -10.55 19.29
N MET A 240 10.21 -11.62 18.91
CA MET A 240 11.28 -12.22 19.69
C MET A 240 12.53 -12.37 18.84
N ALA A 241 13.67 -11.95 19.35
CA ALA A 241 14.96 -12.07 18.69
C ALA A 241 15.94 -12.88 19.54
N PHE A 242 16.65 -13.79 18.88
CA PHE A 242 17.65 -14.66 19.45
C PHE A 242 18.96 -14.51 18.71
N GLY A 243 20.09 -14.65 19.41
CA GLY A 243 21.43 -14.56 18.80
C GLY A 243 21.82 -13.13 18.40
N LEU A 244 21.16 -12.11 18.96
CA LEU A 244 21.53 -10.72 18.70
C LEU A 244 22.98 -10.45 19.07
N GLY A 245 23.72 -9.77 18.16
CA GLY A 245 25.16 -9.53 18.31
C GLY A 245 26.04 -10.74 18.07
N THR A 246 25.48 -11.85 17.58
CA THR A 246 26.24 -13.06 17.18
C THR A 246 26.10 -13.31 15.67
N PRO A 247 26.94 -14.17 15.07
CA PRO A 247 26.84 -14.47 13.64
C PRO A 247 25.50 -15.11 13.21
N THR A 248 24.78 -15.78 14.11
CA THR A 248 23.49 -16.38 13.80
C THR A 248 22.38 -15.69 14.57
N ARG A 249 21.41 -15.15 13.87
CA ARG A 249 20.27 -14.41 14.43
C ARG A 249 18.96 -15.00 13.95
N VAL A 250 18.00 -15.12 14.85
CA VAL A 250 16.66 -15.63 14.56
C VAL A 250 15.63 -14.64 15.08
N ASN A 251 14.72 -14.18 14.22
CA ASN A 251 13.57 -13.36 14.61
C ASN A 251 12.27 -14.13 14.39
N LEU A 252 11.37 -14.04 15.36
CA LEU A 252 10.02 -14.57 15.32
C LEU A 252 9.06 -13.41 15.52
N ASP A 253 8.30 -13.08 14.50
CA ASP A 253 7.40 -11.94 14.48
C ASP A 253 5.97 -12.40 14.22
N PHE A 254 5.01 -11.82 14.93
CA PHE A 254 3.59 -12.00 14.68
C PHE A 254 2.89 -10.64 14.66
N TYR A 255 1.93 -10.48 13.76
CA TYR A 255 1.09 -9.29 13.65
C TYR A 255 -0.36 -9.70 13.52
N HIS A 256 -1.22 -9.05 14.30
CA HIS A 256 -2.67 -9.25 14.28
C HIS A 256 -3.37 -7.90 14.40
N VAL A 257 -4.36 -7.68 13.54
CA VAL A 257 -5.29 -6.54 13.62
C VAL A 257 -6.69 -7.01 13.26
N GLU A 258 -7.67 -6.57 14.05
CA GLU A 258 -9.09 -6.68 13.72
C GLU A 258 -9.75 -5.30 13.70
N SER A 259 -10.74 -5.13 12.83
CA SER A 259 -11.63 -3.97 12.83
C SER A 259 -13.09 -4.35 12.67
N ASP A 260 -13.98 -3.55 13.29
CA ASP A 260 -15.44 -3.58 13.12
C ASP A 260 -15.90 -2.13 12.87
N ASP A 261 -15.95 -1.76 11.59
CA ASP A 261 -16.19 -0.38 11.17
C ASP A 261 -17.61 -0.22 10.59
N LEU A 262 -18.23 0.95 10.73
CA LEU A 262 -19.34 1.36 9.90
C LEU A 262 -18.79 2.11 8.67
N PRO A 263 -18.77 1.48 7.48
CA PRO A 263 -18.09 2.03 6.32
C PRO A 263 -18.89 3.14 5.63
N ASP A 264 -18.16 4.10 5.03
CA ASP A 264 -18.71 5.17 4.22
C ASP A 264 -18.23 5.10 2.78
N SER A 265 -19.13 5.23 1.81
CA SER A 265 -18.78 5.39 0.40
C SER A 265 -18.75 6.86 -0.04
N GLY A 266 -19.25 7.79 0.79
CA GLY A 266 -19.20 9.23 0.55
C GLY A 266 -20.44 9.82 -0.13
N ILE A 267 -20.22 10.75 -1.06
CA ILE A 267 -21.23 11.62 -1.65
C ILE A 267 -21.48 11.21 -3.11
N PRO A 268 -22.76 11.10 -3.58
CA PRO A 268 -23.04 10.79 -4.97
C PRO A 268 -22.63 11.93 -5.89
N TYR A 269 -22.29 11.60 -7.14
CA TYR A 269 -22.12 12.61 -8.19
C TYR A 269 -23.49 13.20 -8.57
N GLY A 270 -23.51 14.48 -8.97
CA GLY A 270 -24.71 15.14 -9.44
C GLY A 270 -24.79 15.08 -10.95
N TYR A 271 -25.90 14.57 -11.52
CA TYR A 271 -26.17 14.72 -12.94
C TYR A 271 -27.66 14.81 -13.25
N SER A 272 -27.98 15.33 -14.44
CA SER A 272 -29.38 15.56 -14.86
C SER A 272 -30.05 14.27 -15.31
N VAL A 273 -31.35 14.14 -15.04
CA VAL A 273 -32.18 13.03 -15.53
C VAL A 273 -32.03 12.87 -17.04
N GLY A 274 -31.79 11.66 -17.49
CA GLY A 274 -31.60 11.32 -18.90
C GLY A 274 -30.26 11.73 -19.51
N LYS A 275 -29.32 12.26 -18.71
CA LYS A 275 -27.92 12.45 -19.10
C LYS A 275 -27.06 11.39 -18.46
N THR A 276 -25.99 11.01 -19.14
CA THR A 276 -24.90 10.20 -18.61
C THR A 276 -23.71 11.10 -18.38
N HIS A 277 -22.85 10.77 -17.41
CA HIS A 277 -21.58 11.44 -17.23
C HIS A 277 -20.77 11.33 -18.53
N THR A 278 -20.22 12.44 -19.02
CA THR A 278 -19.44 12.48 -20.27
C THR A 278 -18.21 13.37 -20.08
N ALA A 279 -17.17 13.11 -20.86
CA ALA A 279 -15.97 13.96 -20.86
C ALA A 279 -16.27 15.41 -21.27
N ALA A 280 -17.29 15.64 -22.12
CA ALA A 280 -17.70 16.99 -22.53
C ALA A 280 -18.49 17.75 -21.45
N SER A 281 -19.07 17.03 -20.50
CA SER A 281 -19.79 17.59 -19.35
C SER A 281 -19.56 16.69 -18.14
N PRO A 282 -18.35 16.76 -17.53
CA PRO A 282 -18.00 15.92 -16.40
C PRO A 282 -18.70 16.41 -15.13
N ASP A 283 -19.00 15.45 -14.26
CA ASP A 283 -19.70 15.70 -13.01
C ASP A 283 -18.75 15.62 -11.81
N LYS A 284 -18.96 16.49 -10.83
CA LYS A 284 -18.35 16.46 -9.49
C LYS A 284 -19.35 15.90 -8.47
N PRO A 285 -18.92 15.56 -7.24
CA PRO A 285 -19.83 15.24 -6.16
C PRO A 285 -20.87 16.35 -5.98
N THR A 286 -22.13 15.97 -5.72
CA THR A 286 -23.23 16.93 -5.63
C THR A 286 -23.12 17.84 -4.40
N ASP A 287 -23.51 19.09 -4.56
CA ASP A 287 -23.63 20.07 -3.47
C ASP A 287 -25.04 20.08 -2.85
N GLY A 288 -25.95 19.14 -3.26
CA GLY A 288 -27.37 19.14 -2.88
C GLY A 288 -27.67 18.66 -1.46
N GLY A 289 -26.68 18.17 -0.72
CA GLY A 289 -26.81 17.72 0.67
C GLY A 289 -25.73 18.33 1.58
N ASP A 290 -25.92 18.18 2.90
CA ASP A 290 -24.89 18.52 3.86
C ASP A 290 -23.68 17.59 3.69
N SER A 291 -22.48 18.12 3.86
CA SER A 291 -21.25 17.35 3.76
C SER A 291 -21.11 16.28 4.85
N SER A 292 -21.84 16.41 5.97
CA SER A 292 -21.89 15.39 7.03
C SER A 292 -22.76 14.19 6.71
N ASN A 293 -23.65 14.29 5.72
CA ASN A 293 -24.67 13.29 5.41
C ASN A 293 -24.06 11.90 5.15
N PHE A 294 -24.51 10.92 5.94
CA PHE A 294 -24.23 9.51 5.71
C PHE A 294 -25.44 8.85 5.04
N TYR A 295 -25.26 8.32 3.85
CA TYR A 295 -26.35 7.71 3.07
C TYR A 295 -26.56 6.23 3.37
N GLY A 296 -25.72 5.61 4.20
CA GLY A 296 -25.83 4.22 4.62
C GLY A 296 -26.96 3.95 5.61
N LEU A 297 -27.04 2.72 6.08
CA LEU A 297 -28.00 2.23 7.06
C LEU A 297 -27.28 1.62 8.25
N THR A 298 -27.46 2.18 9.45
CA THR A 298 -26.85 1.66 10.69
C THR A 298 -27.35 0.25 11.04
N GLY A 299 -28.58 -0.10 10.64
CA GLY A 299 -29.17 -1.44 10.87
C GLY A 299 -28.81 -2.49 9.80
N ARG A 300 -28.03 -2.14 8.76
CA ARG A 300 -27.69 -3.04 7.65
C ARG A 300 -26.18 -3.09 7.36
N ASP A 301 -25.55 -1.93 7.33
CA ASP A 301 -24.18 -1.77 6.83
C ASP A 301 -23.16 -2.10 7.94
N PHE A 302 -22.12 -2.81 7.57
CA PHE A 302 -21.00 -3.16 8.44
C PHE A 302 -19.75 -3.50 7.61
N ARG A 303 -18.59 -3.39 8.20
CA ARG A 303 -17.34 -3.88 7.64
C ARG A 303 -16.46 -4.47 8.74
N LYS A 304 -16.13 -5.76 8.61
CA LYS A 304 -15.22 -6.46 9.49
C LYS A 304 -13.98 -6.86 8.72
N THR A 305 -12.82 -6.60 9.29
CA THR A 305 -11.55 -7.04 8.71
C THR A 305 -10.68 -7.72 9.76
N ARG A 306 -9.84 -8.63 9.30
CA ARG A 306 -8.85 -9.29 10.14
C ARG A 306 -7.60 -9.55 9.30
N SER A 307 -6.43 -9.29 9.89
CA SER A 307 -5.13 -9.62 9.31
C SER A 307 -4.26 -10.34 10.33
N ASP A 308 -3.74 -11.50 9.97
CA ASP A 308 -2.81 -12.30 10.76
C ASP A 308 -1.54 -12.56 9.95
N ILE A 309 -0.35 -12.23 10.45
CA ILE A 309 0.92 -12.46 9.76
C ILE A 309 1.93 -13.05 10.75
N GLY A 310 2.44 -14.24 10.44
CA GLY A 310 3.55 -14.87 11.16
C GLY A 310 4.80 -14.88 10.29
N THR A 311 5.94 -14.45 10.84
CA THR A 311 7.23 -14.41 10.11
C THR A 311 8.33 -15.04 10.95
N ILE A 312 9.15 -15.87 10.33
CA ILE A 312 10.39 -16.41 10.87
C ILE A 312 11.52 -15.94 9.96
N THR A 313 12.49 -15.24 10.51
CA THR A 313 13.70 -14.81 9.79
C THR A 313 14.92 -15.42 10.46
N VAL A 314 15.76 -16.06 9.67
CA VAL A 314 17.07 -16.60 10.10
C VAL A 314 18.15 -15.93 9.28
N GLU A 315 19.11 -15.30 9.95
CA GLU A 315 20.29 -14.70 9.34
C GLU A 315 21.55 -15.37 9.87
N HIS A 316 22.53 -15.60 8.98
CA HIS A 316 23.81 -16.14 9.35
C HIS A 316 24.95 -15.47 8.58
N ASP A 317 25.92 -14.91 9.30
CA ASP A 317 27.11 -14.31 8.72
C ASP A 317 28.09 -15.44 8.36
N LEU A 318 28.22 -15.69 7.07
CA LEU A 318 29.17 -16.68 6.52
C LEU A 318 30.63 -16.19 6.65
N SER A 319 30.80 -14.87 6.60
CA SER A 319 32.05 -14.15 6.84
C SER A 319 31.72 -12.71 7.28
N ASP A 320 32.73 -11.89 7.55
CA ASP A 320 32.54 -10.47 7.90
C ASP A 320 31.89 -9.65 6.77
N SER A 321 31.93 -10.13 5.53
CA SER A 321 31.37 -9.42 4.36
C SER A 321 30.26 -10.18 3.64
N LEU A 322 29.79 -11.32 4.14
CA LEU A 322 28.83 -12.17 3.45
C LEU A 322 27.79 -12.75 4.43
N THR A 323 26.54 -12.47 4.20
CA THR A 323 25.42 -12.92 5.03
C THR A 323 24.39 -13.70 4.18
N ILE A 324 23.90 -14.81 4.72
CA ILE A 324 22.74 -15.53 4.20
C ILE A 324 21.55 -15.28 5.11
N LYS A 325 20.39 -15.03 4.51
CA LYS A 325 19.13 -14.78 5.20
C LYS A 325 18.03 -15.65 4.60
N ASN A 326 17.23 -16.29 5.44
CA ASN A 326 15.99 -16.94 5.02
C ASN A 326 14.81 -16.31 5.76
N THR A 327 13.76 -15.99 5.03
CA THR A 327 12.48 -15.49 5.57
C THR A 327 11.36 -16.44 5.16
N LEU A 328 10.67 -16.99 6.15
CA LEU A 328 9.43 -17.74 5.97
C LEU A 328 8.29 -16.92 6.57
N ARG A 329 7.29 -16.59 5.75
CA ARG A 329 6.10 -15.84 6.16
C ARG A 329 4.82 -16.58 5.76
N HIS A 330 3.85 -16.57 6.67
CA HIS A 330 2.47 -16.91 6.38
C HIS A 330 1.57 -15.77 6.82
N GLY A 331 0.74 -15.26 5.91
CA GLY A 331 -0.24 -14.21 6.16
C GLY A 331 -1.64 -14.66 5.78
N ASN A 332 -2.64 -14.15 6.49
CA ASN A 332 -4.05 -14.33 6.19
C ASN A 332 -4.79 -13.02 6.38
N SER A 333 -5.54 -12.57 5.37
CA SER A 333 -6.35 -11.36 5.40
C SER A 333 -7.80 -11.70 5.07
N MET A 334 -8.73 -11.22 5.90
CA MET A 334 -10.17 -11.44 5.74
C MET A 334 -10.91 -10.11 5.67
N GLN A 335 -11.89 -10.04 4.77
CA GLN A 335 -12.88 -8.96 4.70
C GLN A 335 -14.28 -9.54 4.66
N ASP A 336 -15.19 -8.93 5.42
CA ASP A 336 -16.61 -9.26 5.46
C ASP A 336 -17.42 -7.98 5.59
N TYR A 337 -18.20 -7.62 4.55
CA TYR A 337 -18.97 -6.41 4.59
C TYR A 337 -20.25 -6.41 3.76
N VAL A 338 -21.18 -5.60 4.22
CA VAL A 338 -22.30 -5.02 3.47
C VAL A 338 -22.20 -3.52 3.64
N LEU A 339 -22.14 -2.78 2.55
CA LEU A 339 -22.07 -1.33 2.59
C LEU A 339 -23.01 -0.68 1.58
N THR A 340 -23.44 0.53 1.88
CA THR A 340 -24.17 1.36 0.94
C THR A 340 -23.23 2.02 -0.05
N GLN A 341 -23.51 1.83 -1.32
CA GLN A 341 -23.03 2.67 -2.41
C GLN A 341 -24.13 3.65 -2.78
N PRO A 342 -23.98 4.94 -2.50
CA PRO A 342 -24.99 5.93 -2.88
C PRO A 342 -24.99 6.05 -4.40
N ASP A 343 -26.08 5.55 -5.03
CA ASP A 343 -26.14 5.39 -6.48
C ASP A 343 -26.98 6.49 -7.12
N ASP A 344 -26.37 7.24 -8.02
CA ASP A 344 -26.95 8.32 -8.81
C ASP A 344 -27.44 7.90 -10.20
N SER A 345 -27.24 6.62 -10.57
CA SER A 345 -27.36 6.13 -11.96
C SER A 345 -28.74 6.29 -12.61
N ALA A 346 -29.76 6.66 -11.87
CA ALA A 346 -31.08 7.00 -12.39
C ALA A 346 -31.38 8.50 -12.41
N GLY A 347 -30.40 9.35 -12.06
CA GLY A 347 -30.57 10.79 -11.94
C GLY A 347 -31.47 11.19 -10.76
N ASN A 348 -31.62 10.33 -9.77
CA ASN A 348 -32.48 10.57 -8.62
C ASN A 348 -32.03 11.73 -7.75
N VAL A 349 -30.72 12.03 -7.73
CA VAL A 349 -30.12 13.11 -6.94
C VAL A 349 -30.72 14.49 -7.26
N ILE A 350 -31.18 14.74 -8.48
CA ILE A 350 -31.85 15.98 -8.87
C ILE A 350 -33.22 16.12 -8.18
N ASN A 351 -33.87 15.01 -7.89
CA ASN A 351 -35.18 14.94 -7.23
C ASN A 351 -35.03 14.67 -5.71
N ASP A 352 -33.89 15.04 -5.13
CA ASP A 352 -33.57 14.82 -3.71
C ASP A 352 -33.59 13.34 -3.30
N GLY A 353 -33.28 12.41 -4.22
CA GLY A 353 -33.31 10.97 -3.95
C GLY A 353 -31.97 10.30 -4.12
N VAL A 354 -31.64 9.37 -3.23
CA VAL A 354 -30.46 8.50 -3.30
C VAL A 354 -30.86 7.05 -3.16
N TRP A 355 -30.50 6.22 -4.12
CA TRP A 355 -30.65 4.78 -3.97
C TRP A 355 -29.49 4.22 -3.13
N ARG A 356 -29.84 3.56 -2.02
CA ARG A 356 -28.92 2.87 -1.11
C ARG A 356 -28.57 1.49 -1.65
N ARG A 357 -27.89 1.45 -2.79
CA ARG A 357 -27.43 0.21 -3.40
C ARG A 357 -26.49 -0.52 -2.45
N ALA A 358 -26.78 -1.79 -2.14
CA ALA A 358 -25.90 -2.61 -1.31
C ALA A 358 -24.79 -3.24 -2.16
N ASN A 359 -23.54 -3.05 -1.75
CA ASN A 359 -22.37 -3.81 -2.21
C ASN A 359 -21.87 -4.71 -1.09
N THR A 360 -21.42 -5.91 -1.45
CA THR A 360 -21.09 -6.94 -0.48
C THR A 360 -19.86 -7.73 -0.90
N ARG A 361 -19.07 -8.11 0.09
CA ARG A 361 -17.93 -9.02 -0.10
C ARG A 361 -17.73 -9.87 1.14
N VAL A 362 -17.38 -11.12 0.92
CA VAL A 362 -16.73 -11.96 1.92
C VAL A 362 -15.52 -12.55 1.23
N GLY A 363 -14.34 -12.12 1.61
CA GLY A 363 -13.08 -12.51 1.01
C GLY A 363 -12.08 -12.97 2.04
N ASN A 364 -11.29 -13.95 1.67
CA ASN A 364 -10.16 -14.42 2.45
C ASN A 364 -8.98 -14.62 1.51
N THR A 365 -7.82 -14.07 1.85
CA THR A 365 -6.59 -14.20 1.08
C THR A 365 -5.50 -14.73 2.00
N ALA A 366 -4.93 -15.88 1.68
CA ALA A 366 -3.82 -16.50 2.39
C ALA A 366 -2.57 -16.49 1.52
N THR A 367 -1.42 -16.16 2.10
CA THR A 367 -0.13 -16.11 1.41
C THR A 367 0.92 -16.82 2.22
N THR A 368 1.70 -17.68 1.56
CA THR A 368 2.90 -18.29 2.16
C THR A 368 4.10 -18.00 1.27
N THR A 369 5.12 -17.35 1.82
CA THR A 369 6.35 -16.99 1.11
C THR A 369 7.55 -17.56 1.83
N ASN A 370 8.47 -18.17 1.09
CA ASN A 370 9.84 -18.46 1.52
C ASN A 370 10.82 -17.75 0.60
N GLN A 371 11.67 -16.92 1.17
CA GLN A 371 12.69 -16.16 0.46
C GLN A 371 14.04 -16.44 1.09
N THR A 372 15.04 -16.73 0.25
CA THR A 372 16.43 -16.91 0.69
C THR A 372 17.30 -15.92 -0.06
N ASP A 373 18.01 -15.09 0.67
CA ASP A 373 18.90 -14.04 0.17
C ASP A 373 20.34 -14.35 0.58
N LEU A 374 21.27 -14.09 -0.33
CA LEU A 374 22.70 -14.03 -0.07
C LEU A 374 23.17 -12.63 -0.47
N PHE A 375 23.75 -11.89 0.46
CA PHE A 375 24.14 -10.50 0.21
C PHE A 375 25.47 -10.16 0.91
N GLY A 376 26.12 -9.14 0.41
CA GLY A 376 27.40 -8.68 0.96
C GLY A 376 28.24 -7.91 -0.02
N GLU A 377 29.54 -7.92 0.21
CA GLU A 377 30.52 -7.22 -0.60
C GLU A 377 31.64 -8.16 -1.06
N PHE A 378 32.15 -7.95 -2.29
CA PHE A 378 33.30 -8.65 -2.82
C PHE A 378 34.03 -7.77 -3.83
N VAL A 379 35.25 -8.15 -4.17
CA VAL A 379 36.06 -7.49 -5.20
C VAL A 379 36.26 -8.44 -6.37
N LEU A 380 35.87 -8.01 -7.57
CA LEU A 380 36.05 -8.77 -8.81
C LEU A 380 36.70 -7.89 -9.88
N GLY A 381 37.85 -8.35 -10.43
CA GLY A 381 38.54 -7.61 -11.46
C GLY A 381 39.07 -6.23 -11.04
N GLY A 382 39.20 -6.00 -9.73
CA GLY A 382 39.60 -4.71 -9.17
C GLY A 382 38.45 -3.78 -8.82
N PHE A 383 37.22 -4.14 -9.16
CA PHE A 383 36.01 -3.38 -8.84
C PHE A 383 35.40 -3.89 -7.53
N LYS A 384 34.99 -2.97 -6.66
CA LYS A 384 34.20 -3.28 -5.48
C LYS A 384 32.76 -3.50 -5.92
N ASN A 385 32.12 -4.58 -5.42
CA ASN A 385 30.75 -4.95 -5.68
C ASN A 385 30.01 -5.05 -4.36
N SER A 386 28.82 -4.44 -4.28
CA SER A 386 27.86 -4.64 -3.19
C SER A 386 26.64 -5.31 -3.79
N PHE A 387 26.35 -6.55 -3.39
CA PHE A 387 25.37 -7.37 -4.06
C PHE A 387 24.31 -7.95 -3.14
N SER A 388 23.19 -8.32 -3.73
CA SER A 388 22.14 -9.15 -3.12
C SER A 388 21.58 -10.09 -4.20
N THR A 389 21.56 -11.38 -3.94
CA THR A 389 20.96 -12.38 -4.82
C THR A 389 20.07 -13.31 -4.01
N GLY A 390 19.03 -13.85 -4.62
CA GLY A 390 18.13 -14.71 -3.87
C GLY A 390 17.14 -15.47 -4.73
N VAL A 391 16.46 -16.39 -4.06
CA VAL A 391 15.35 -17.17 -4.61
C VAL A 391 14.09 -16.93 -3.78
N GLU A 392 12.96 -16.94 -4.45
CA GLU A 392 11.64 -16.76 -3.82
C GLU A 392 10.68 -17.85 -4.29
N PHE A 393 9.95 -18.38 -3.33
CA PHE A 393 8.79 -19.24 -3.57
C PHE A 393 7.61 -18.66 -2.81
N THR A 394 6.53 -18.32 -3.54
CA THR A 394 5.30 -17.77 -2.96
C THR A 394 4.10 -18.56 -3.47
N HIS A 395 3.23 -18.92 -2.55
CA HIS A 395 1.91 -19.51 -2.84
C HIS A 395 0.83 -18.65 -2.20
N GLU A 396 -0.20 -18.34 -2.97
CA GLU A 396 -1.29 -17.47 -2.58
C GLU A 396 -2.62 -18.11 -2.96
N ASP A 397 -3.60 -18.03 -2.06
CA ASP A 397 -4.97 -18.47 -2.26
C ASP A 397 -5.93 -17.35 -1.89
N ALA A 398 -6.92 -17.10 -2.73
CA ALA A 398 -8.00 -16.17 -2.47
C ALA A 398 -9.35 -16.79 -2.75
N ASP A 399 -10.25 -16.75 -1.77
CA ASP A 399 -11.68 -17.09 -1.89
C ASP A 399 -12.50 -15.82 -1.81
N ARG A 400 -13.44 -15.66 -2.73
CA ARG A 400 -14.35 -14.52 -2.78
C ARG A 400 -15.79 -14.96 -2.92
N GLN A 401 -16.61 -14.54 -1.98
CA GLN A 401 -18.06 -14.71 -1.96
C GLN A 401 -18.76 -13.38 -1.73
N THR A 402 -20.09 -13.38 -1.68
CA THR A 402 -20.93 -12.21 -1.48
C THR A 402 -22.10 -12.50 -0.55
N TYR A 403 -22.85 -11.47 -0.20
CA TYR A 403 -24.19 -11.61 0.35
C TYR A 403 -25.24 -11.34 -0.74
N THR A 404 -26.35 -12.06 -0.68
CA THR A 404 -27.60 -11.69 -1.36
C THR A 404 -28.35 -10.75 -0.44
N VAL A 405 -28.43 -9.48 -0.82
CA VAL A 405 -29.23 -8.45 -0.14
C VAL A 405 -30.52 -8.26 -0.93
N SER A 406 -31.66 -8.30 -0.27
CA SER A 406 -32.97 -8.14 -0.92
C SER A 406 -33.86 -7.21 -0.08
N PRO A 407 -34.47 -6.16 -0.66
CA PRO A 407 -34.32 -5.73 -2.05
C PRO A 407 -33.00 -5.04 -2.33
N ASN A 408 -32.42 -5.24 -3.53
CA ASN A 408 -31.27 -4.53 -4.06
C ASN A 408 -31.36 -4.33 -5.58
N SER A 409 -32.58 -4.37 -6.14
CA SER A 409 -32.78 -4.06 -7.56
C SER A 409 -32.73 -2.56 -7.78
N LYS A 410 -32.19 -2.13 -8.94
CA LYS A 410 -32.11 -0.71 -9.32
C LYS A 410 -33.49 -0.06 -9.20
N ILE A 411 -33.53 1.05 -8.47
CA ILE A 411 -34.74 1.85 -8.28
C ILE A 411 -34.66 3.03 -9.25
N SER A 412 -35.55 3.05 -10.24
CA SER A 412 -35.60 4.11 -11.27
C SER A 412 -36.13 5.44 -10.77
N THR A 413 -36.87 5.42 -9.66
CA THR A 413 -37.44 6.64 -9.05
C THR A 413 -37.32 6.52 -7.53
N CYS A 414 -36.38 7.25 -6.99
CA CYS A 414 -36.13 7.37 -5.55
C CYS A 414 -36.48 8.79 -5.11
N THR A 415 -37.55 8.91 -4.33
CA THR A 415 -38.02 10.22 -3.82
C THR A 415 -38.16 10.12 -2.31
N GLY A 416 -37.10 10.54 -1.58
CA GLY A 416 -37.08 10.47 -0.12
C GLY A 416 -37.16 9.04 0.45
N PRO A 417 -37.41 8.88 1.75
CA PRO A 417 -37.44 7.57 2.41
C PRO A 417 -38.56 6.70 1.83
N SER A 418 -38.20 5.65 1.12
CA SER A 418 -39.14 4.74 0.47
C SER A 418 -38.53 3.36 0.23
N ASN A 419 -39.35 2.44 -0.30
CA ASN A 419 -38.90 1.09 -0.70
C ASN A 419 -38.24 0.31 0.45
N GLY A 420 -38.79 0.35 1.65
CA GLY A 420 -38.27 -0.39 2.80
C GLY A 420 -36.86 0.01 3.23
N GLY A 421 -36.56 1.30 3.15
CA GLY A 421 -35.23 1.87 3.49
C GLY A 421 -34.21 1.85 2.36
N SER A 422 -34.56 1.31 1.18
CA SER A 422 -33.62 1.28 0.04
C SER A 422 -33.46 2.64 -0.66
N CYS A 423 -34.34 3.62 -0.40
CA CYS A 423 -34.22 5.02 -0.84
C CYS A 423 -34.12 5.94 0.36
N THR A 424 -33.39 7.05 0.19
CA THR A 424 -33.33 8.15 1.16
C THR A 424 -33.32 9.50 0.48
N SER A 425 -33.49 10.58 1.24
CA SER A 425 -33.29 11.94 0.76
C SER A 425 -31.82 12.24 0.57
N LEU A 426 -31.46 13.02 -0.44
CA LEU A 426 -30.12 13.56 -0.64
C LEU A 426 -29.81 14.64 0.42
N SER A 427 -30.76 15.57 0.63
CA SER A 427 -30.57 16.73 1.51
C SER A 427 -30.69 16.38 3.00
N ASN A 428 -31.53 15.39 3.35
CA ASN A 428 -31.78 15.00 4.73
C ASN A 428 -31.94 13.47 4.88
N PRO A 429 -30.83 12.69 4.69
CA PRO A 429 -30.90 11.26 4.87
C PRO A 429 -31.14 10.88 6.34
N ASN A 430 -31.85 9.78 6.58
CA ASN A 430 -31.93 9.19 7.90
C ASN A 430 -31.21 7.84 7.93
N PRO A 431 -30.00 7.74 8.49
CA PRO A 431 -29.25 6.47 8.59
C PRO A 431 -29.95 5.40 9.43
N ASP A 432 -30.87 5.80 10.31
CA ASP A 432 -31.61 4.90 11.19
C ASP A 432 -32.98 4.49 10.59
N ASP A 433 -33.24 4.74 9.29
CA ASP A 433 -34.45 4.27 8.61
C ASP A 433 -34.60 2.76 8.78
N ALA A 434 -35.83 2.33 9.08
CA ALA A 434 -36.14 0.92 9.20
C ALA A 434 -35.93 0.22 7.85
N TRP A 435 -34.94 -0.67 7.81
CA TRP A 435 -34.73 -1.55 6.67
C TRP A 435 -35.43 -2.88 6.86
N THR A 436 -36.34 -3.22 5.95
CA THR A 436 -37.22 -4.40 6.06
C THR A 436 -36.73 -5.56 5.18
N GLY A 437 -35.55 -5.46 4.62
CA GLY A 437 -34.96 -6.46 3.73
C GLY A 437 -34.31 -7.65 4.45
N THR A 438 -33.62 -8.48 3.69
CA THR A 438 -32.89 -9.65 4.17
C THR A 438 -31.46 -9.66 3.66
N ILE A 439 -30.54 -10.14 4.48
CA ILE A 439 -29.14 -10.43 4.13
C ILE A 439 -28.94 -11.93 4.29
N ALA A 440 -28.54 -12.60 3.22
CA ALA A 440 -28.23 -14.03 3.25
C ALA A 440 -26.86 -14.28 2.60
N ARG A 441 -26.01 -15.10 3.25
CA ARG A 441 -24.74 -15.50 2.68
C ARG A 441 -24.96 -16.21 1.34
N ASN A 442 -24.34 -15.73 0.28
CA ASN A 442 -24.24 -16.42 -0.99
C ASN A 442 -22.97 -17.27 -1.00
N TYR A 443 -23.11 -18.59 -0.96
CA TYR A 443 -21.99 -19.52 -0.94
C TYR A 443 -21.41 -19.79 -2.33
N ALA A 444 -21.99 -19.24 -3.40
CA ALA A 444 -21.34 -19.22 -4.70
C ALA A 444 -20.20 -18.18 -4.71
N GLY A 445 -19.12 -18.49 -5.40
CA GLY A 445 -17.94 -17.64 -5.34
C GLY A 445 -16.91 -17.93 -6.42
N THR A 446 -15.72 -17.38 -6.21
CA THR A 446 -14.54 -17.59 -7.05
C THR A 446 -13.35 -17.92 -6.16
N ASP A 447 -12.70 -19.06 -6.42
CA ASP A 447 -11.38 -19.40 -5.90
C ASP A 447 -10.33 -18.96 -6.92
N THR A 448 -9.29 -18.30 -6.46
CA THR A 448 -8.11 -17.98 -7.28
C THR A 448 -6.88 -18.36 -6.48
N SER A 449 -5.93 -19.02 -7.11
CA SER A 449 -4.63 -19.31 -6.49
C SER A 449 -3.50 -18.95 -7.42
N SER A 450 -2.35 -18.59 -6.86
CA SER A 450 -1.14 -18.36 -7.63
C SER A 450 0.09 -18.99 -6.99
N THR A 451 1.08 -19.27 -7.83
CA THR A 451 2.39 -19.74 -7.40
C THR A 451 3.45 -18.96 -8.15
N THR A 452 4.33 -18.32 -7.40
CA THR A 452 5.52 -17.63 -7.92
C THR A 452 6.77 -18.42 -7.58
N ARG A 453 7.68 -18.58 -8.54
CA ARG A 453 9.04 -19.07 -8.36
C ARG A 453 9.95 -18.07 -9.03
N ALA A 454 10.88 -17.49 -8.27
CA ALA A 454 11.72 -16.44 -8.80
C ALA A 454 13.18 -16.60 -8.40
N LEU A 455 14.05 -16.07 -9.27
CA LEU A 455 15.49 -15.90 -9.03
C LEU A 455 15.80 -14.43 -9.33
N TYR A 456 16.58 -13.78 -8.47
CA TYR A 456 16.95 -12.37 -8.66
C TYR A 456 18.39 -12.10 -8.22
N MET A 457 18.93 -11.03 -8.78
CA MET A 457 20.26 -10.51 -8.43
C MET A 457 20.27 -8.99 -8.58
N PHE A 458 20.90 -8.33 -7.62
CA PHE A 458 21.21 -6.90 -7.61
C PHE A 458 22.68 -6.72 -7.33
N ASP A 459 23.29 -5.74 -7.98
CA ASP A 459 24.68 -5.40 -7.73
C ASP A 459 24.91 -3.90 -7.96
N THR A 460 25.68 -3.28 -7.09
CA THR A 460 26.25 -1.95 -7.29
C THR A 460 27.76 -2.10 -7.43
N ILE A 461 28.25 -1.83 -8.63
CA ILE A 461 29.65 -1.96 -9.03
C ILE A 461 30.28 -0.59 -8.97
N GLU A 462 31.27 -0.41 -8.12
CA GLU A 462 32.09 0.80 -8.08
C GLU A 462 33.17 0.73 -9.20
N LEU A 463 32.87 1.42 -10.34
CA LEU A 463 33.76 1.46 -11.50
C LEU A 463 35.01 2.31 -11.21
N ASP A 464 34.83 3.40 -10.50
CA ASP A 464 35.81 4.24 -9.85
C ASP A 464 35.11 5.09 -8.74
N PRO A 465 35.83 5.91 -7.94
CA PRO A 465 35.23 6.66 -6.84
C PRO A 465 34.11 7.63 -7.27
N GLN A 466 34.02 7.98 -8.56
CA GLN A 466 32.99 8.90 -9.10
C GLN A 466 31.88 8.20 -9.89
N TRP A 467 32.06 6.92 -10.25
CA TRP A 467 31.12 6.22 -11.12
C TRP A 467 30.65 4.90 -10.52
N LEU A 468 29.36 4.77 -10.32
CA LEU A 468 28.72 3.53 -9.90
C LEU A 468 27.79 3.00 -10.99
N LEU A 469 27.82 1.70 -11.22
CA LEU A 469 26.88 0.99 -12.08
C LEU A 469 25.98 0.13 -11.20
N ASN A 470 24.69 0.42 -11.18
CA ASN A 470 23.68 -0.40 -10.49
C ASN A 470 22.95 -1.26 -11.51
N VAL A 471 22.88 -2.56 -11.26
CA VAL A 471 22.15 -3.52 -12.08
C VAL A 471 21.27 -4.39 -11.21
N GLY A 472 20.09 -4.74 -11.72
CA GLY A 472 19.17 -5.67 -11.08
C GLY A 472 18.44 -6.48 -12.14
N LEU A 473 18.33 -7.78 -11.92
CA LEU A 473 17.59 -8.70 -12.78
C LEU A 473 16.76 -9.65 -11.94
N ARG A 474 15.58 -9.99 -12.43
CA ARG A 474 14.72 -11.00 -11.83
C ARG A 474 14.02 -11.79 -12.93
N TYR A 475 14.01 -13.10 -12.78
CA TYR A 475 13.19 -14.04 -13.53
C TYR A 475 12.06 -14.54 -12.65
N ASP A 476 10.85 -14.51 -13.17
CA ASP A 476 9.65 -15.03 -12.52
C ASP A 476 9.00 -16.09 -13.40
N HIS A 477 8.64 -17.22 -12.79
CA HIS A 477 7.69 -18.19 -13.29
C HIS A 477 6.44 -18.08 -12.43
N PHE A 478 5.38 -17.52 -12.99
CA PHE A 478 4.12 -17.21 -12.33
C PHE A 478 2.99 -18.05 -12.92
N THR A 479 2.36 -18.88 -12.10
CA THR A 479 1.18 -19.65 -12.48
C THR A 479 -0.01 -19.21 -11.67
N THR A 480 -1.13 -18.93 -12.30
CA THR A 480 -2.39 -18.59 -11.64
C THR A 480 -3.51 -19.51 -12.10
N LYS A 481 -4.42 -19.84 -11.18
CA LYS A 481 -5.60 -20.69 -11.42
C LYS A 481 -6.81 -19.98 -10.90
N PHE A 482 -7.94 -20.14 -11.58
CA PHE A 482 -9.22 -19.67 -11.10
C PHE A 482 -10.30 -20.73 -11.26
N ARG A 483 -11.30 -20.68 -10.42
CA ARG A 483 -12.50 -21.48 -10.50
C ARG A 483 -13.69 -20.69 -9.95
N THR A 484 -14.75 -20.55 -10.73
CA THR A 484 -16.03 -20.04 -10.23
C THR A 484 -16.93 -21.20 -9.90
N TYR A 485 -17.56 -21.19 -8.75
CA TYR A 485 -18.38 -22.27 -8.22
C TYR A 485 -19.76 -21.79 -7.78
N ASP A 486 -20.75 -22.70 -7.82
CA ASP A 486 -22.10 -22.49 -7.31
C ASP A 486 -22.17 -22.68 -5.77
N ALA A 487 -23.32 -22.46 -5.19
CA ALA A 487 -23.53 -22.62 -3.74
C ALA A 487 -23.36 -24.06 -3.21
N ALA A 488 -23.36 -25.05 -4.10
CA ALA A 488 -23.07 -26.44 -3.75
C ALA A 488 -21.58 -26.81 -3.93
N GLY A 489 -20.76 -25.85 -4.34
CA GLY A 489 -19.33 -26.03 -4.58
C GLY A 489 -18.95 -26.60 -5.94
N ASN A 490 -19.92 -26.80 -6.86
CA ASN A 490 -19.64 -27.29 -8.20
C ASN A 490 -19.12 -26.17 -9.09
N THR A 491 -18.14 -26.48 -9.95
CA THR A 491 -17.68 -25.51 -10.95
C THR A 491 -18.84 -25.09 -11.86
N THR A 492 -19.05 -23.78 -11.98
CA THR A 492 -20.09 -23.24 -12.84
C THR A 492 -19.77 -23.46 -14.32
N VAL A 493 -20.80 -23.51 -15.16
CA VAL A 493 -20.67 -23.70 -16.62
C VAL A 493 -21.43 -22.59 -17.32
N THR A 494 -20.76 -21.90 -18.25
CA THR A 494 -21.38 -20.85 -19.10
C THR A 494 -21.28 -21.28 -20.54
N SER A 495 -22.41 -21.35 -21.25
CA SER A 495 -22.48 -21.77 -22.66
C SER A 495 -21.77 -23.14 -22.93
N GLY A 496 -21.85 -24.05 -21.96
CA GLY A 496 -21.23 -25.38 -22.07
C GLY A 496 -19.74 -25.45 -21.72
N VAL A 497 -19.13 -24.33 -21.34
CA VAL A 497 -17.73 -24.23 -20.93
C VAL A 497 -17.62 -24.06 -19.42
N ALA A 498 -16.79 -24.89 -18.77
CA ALA A 498 -16.53 -24.76 -17.33
C ALA A 498 -15.78 -23.46 -17.01
N ASN A 499 -16.26 -22.69 -16.00
CA ASN A 499 -15.63 -21.46 -15.55
C ASN A 499 -14.45 -21.76 -14.63
N LYS A 500 -13.38 -22.28 -15.20
CA LYS A 500 -12.08 -22.52 -14.56
C LYS A 500 -10.98 -22.44 -15.59
N GLY A 501 -9.79 -22.17 -15.15
CA GLY A 501 -8.61 -22.14 -16.02
C GLY A 501 -7.33 -21.97 -15.24
N GLU A 502 -6.25 -22.10 -15.96
CA GLU A 502 -4.89 -21.90 -15.50
C GLU A 502 -4.14 -21.09 -16.55
N ASP A 503 -3.35 -20.12 -16.11
CA ASP A 503 -2.46 -19.33 -16.94
C ASP A 503 -1.06 -19.38 -16.34
N THR A 504 -0.03 -19.44 -17.20
CA THR A 504 1.37 -19.42 -16.78
C THR A 504 2.11 -18.39 -17.59
N SER A 505 2.73 -17.46 -16.88
CA SER A 505 3.55 -16.40 -17.46
C SER A 505 4.98 -16.52 -16.97
N GLU A 506 5.92 -16.45 -17.93
CA GLU A 506 7.36 -16.39 -17.65
C GLU A 506 7.89 -15.05 -18.14
N PHE A 507 8.60 -14.32 -17.29
CA PHE A 507 9.11 -13.01 -17.68
C PHE A 507 10.39 -12.66 -16.92
N VAL A 508 11.19 -11.80 -17.56
CA VAL A 508 12.39 -11.20 -16.97
C VAL A 508 12.14 -9.72 -16.82
N THR A 509 12.38 -9.20 -15.63
CA THR A 509 12.33 -7.77 -15.33
C THR A 509 13.69 -7.32 -14.80
N GLY A 510 14.01 -6.04 -15.00
CA GLY A 510 15.32 -5.56 -14.59
C GLY A 510 15.37 -4.06 -14.40
N GLN A 511 16.49 -3.64 -13.88
CA GLN A 511 16.89 -2.25 -13.77
C GLN A 511 18.36 -2.11 -14.07
N ILE A 512 18.73 -0.99 -14.66
CA ILE A 512 20.12 -0.57 -14.82
C ILE A 512 20.19 0.94 -14.57
N GLY A 513 21.19 1.38 -13.83
CA GLY A 513 21.42 2.78 -13.55
C GLY A 513 22.89 3.10 -13.48
N LEU A 514 23.28 4.20 -14.11
CA LEU A 514 24.61 4.77 -14.02
C LEU A 514 24.56 6.00 -13.13
N VAL A 515 25.39 6.04 -12.11
CA VAL A 515 25.48 7.13 -11.14
C VAL A 515 26.84 7.80 -11.29
N TRP A 516 26.81 9.12 -11.48
CA TRP A 516 28.00 9.95 -11.41
C TRP A 516 27.98 10.76 -10.11
N LYS A 517 29.09 10.72 -9.38
CA LYS A 517 29.31 11.44 -8.12
C LYS A 517 30.28 12.62 -8.38
N PRO A 518 29.74 13.80 -8.72
CA PRO A 518 30.60 14.99 -8.88
C PRO A 518 31.21 15.46 -7.56
N ALA A 519 30.63 15.03 -6.43
CA ALA A 519 31.10 15.27 -5.07
C ALA A 519 30.66 14.11 -4.16
N ASP A 520 31.32 13.92 -3.01
CA ASP A 520 31.02 12.83 -2.06
C ASP A 520 29.58 12.90 -1.52
N ASN A 521 29.02 14.10 -1.43
CA ASN A 521 27.69 14.36 -0.90
C ASN A 521 26.60 14.54 -1.96
N GLY A 522 26.87 14.15 -3.23
CA GLY A 522 25.89 14.33 -4.29
C GLY A 522 26.10 13.39 -5.47
N SER A 523 25.00 13.06 -6.13
CA SER A 523 24.94 12.20 -7.30
C SER A 523 24.02 12.72 -8.38
N ILE A 524 24.36 12.38 -9.63
CA ILE A 524 23.51 12.53 -10.81
C ILE A 524 23.40 11.15 -11.44
N TYR A 525 22.20 10.73 -11.80
CA TYR A 525 22.00 9.41 -12.35
C TYR A 525 21.08 9.40 -13.57
N VAL A 526 21.26 8.37 -14.37
CA VAL A 526 20.31 7.95 -15.42
C VAL A 526 19.94 6.50 -15.14
N SER A 527 18.67 6.17 -15.33
CA SER A 527 18.22 4.79 -15.11
C SER A 527 17.15 4.34 -16.09
N TYR A 528 17.10 3.04 -16.28
CA TYR A 528 16.08 2.31 -17.00
C TYR A 528 15.58 1.17 -16.13
N ALA A 529 14.26 1.01 -16.03
CA ALA A 529 13.65 -0.04 -15.24
C ALA A 529 12.42 -0.61 -15.96
N THR A 530 12.14 -1.89 -15.70
CA THR A 530 10.97 -2.59 -16.27
C THR A 530 10.13 -3.24 -15.19
N SER A 531 8.84 -3.42 -15.46
CA SER A 531 7.95 -4.28 -14.70
C SER A 531 7.01 -5.06 -15.61
N ALA A 532 6.49 -6.18 -15.10
CA ALA A 532 5.53 -7.02 -15.76
C ALA A 532 4.34 -7.32 -14.86
N THR A 533 3.12 -7.20 -15.42
CA THR A 533 1.86 -7.48 -14.72
C THR A 533 1.14 -8.62 -15.44
N PRO A 534 1.41 -9.90 -15.07
CA PRO A 534 0.77 -11.04 -15.70
C PRO A 534 -0.72 -11.12 -15.35
N PRO A 535 -1.52 -11.84 -16.15
CA PRO A 535 -2.91 -12.12 -15.79
C PRO A 535 -3.04 -12.77 -14.42
N GLY A 536 -3.98 -12.29 -13.60
CA GLY A 536 -4.19 -12.80 -12.24
C GLY A 536 -3.24 -12.25 -11.17
N SER A 537 -2.48 -11.20 -11.45
CA SER A 537 -1.57 -10.56 -10.49
C SER A 537 -2.26 -10.09 -9.22
N MET A 538 -3.53 -9.73 -9.29
CA MET A 538 -4.36 -9.24 -8.20
C MET A 538 -5.39 -10.28 -7.76
N LEU A 539 -5.00 -11.41 -7.30
CA LEU A 539 -5.75 -12.56 -6.79
C LEU A 539 -7.19 -12.27 -6.31
N GLY A 540 -8.15 -12.11 -7.22
CA GLY A 540 -9.53 -11.80 -6.85
C GLY A 540 -9.76 -10.40 -6.25
N GLU A 541 -8.76 -9.56 -6.23
CA GLU A 541 -8.74 -8.21 -5.67
C GLU A 541 -9.26 -7.17 -6.68
N GLY A 542 -10.38 -7.42 -7.33
CA GLY A 542 -11.02 -6.41 -8.14
C GLY A 542 -11.17 -6.75 -9.62
N THR A 543 -11.96 -5.91 -10.31
CA THR A 543 -12.22 -6.02 -11.75
C THR A 543 -11.33 -5.09 -12.60
N ASP A 544 -10.79 -4.04 -11.99
CA ASP A 544 -9.87 -3.11 -12.67
C ASP A 544 -8.46 -3.69 -12.81
N GLY A 545 -8.16 -4.73 -12.04
CA GLY A 545 -6.97 -5.54 -12.22
C GLY A 545 -7.04 -6.37 -13.49
N ASN A 546 -6.06 -7.20 -13.66
CA ASN A 546 -5.91 -8.11 -14.78
C ASN A 546 -6.40 -9.54 -14.37
N PRO A 547 -7.73 -9.77 -14.16
CA PRO A 547 -8.21 -11.02 -13.62
C PRO A 547 -8.00 -12.16 -14.63
N VAL A 548 -7.70 -13.37 -14.11
CA VAL A 548 -7.77 -14.58 -14.92
C VAL A 548 -9.23 -14.98 -15.07
N THR A 549 -9.67 -15.12 -16.28
CA THR A 549 -11.02 -15.54 -16.66
C THR A 549 -10.95 -16.61 -17.74
N THR A 550 -12.07 -17.25 -18.04
CA THR A 550 -12.14 -18.19 -19.18
C THR A 550 -11.75 -17.49 -20.49
N ALA A 551 -12.11 -16.22 -20.69
CA ALA A 551 -11.74 -15.43 -21.86
C ALA A 551 -10.23 -15.10 -21.87
N THR A 552 -9.64 -14.79 -20.71
CA THR A 552 -8.19 -14.53 -20.58
C THR A 552 -7.37 -15.75 -21.03
N VAL A 553 -7.68 -16.92 -20.47
CA VAL A 553 -6.98 -18.16 -20.79
C VAL A 553 -7.18 -18.55 -22.25
N LYS A 554 -8.40 -18.38 -22.77
CA LYS A 554 -8.71 -18.72 -24.17
C LYS A 554 -7.95 -17.83 -25.19
N ASN A 555 -7.69 -16.57 -24.83
CA ASN A 555 -7.07 -15.62 -25.74
C ASN A 555 -5.54 -15.53 -25.58
N ASP A 556 -4.94 -16.36 -24.70
CA ASP A 556 -3.48 -16.42 -24.47
C ASP A 556 -2.88 -15.02 -24.20
N LEU A 557 -3.50 -14.27 -23.29
CA LEU A 557 -3.09 -12.90 -22.99
C LEU A 557 -1.74 -12.87 -22.28
N LYS A 558 -0.85 -12.02 -22.77
CA LYS A 558 0.50 -11.82 -22.25
C LYS A 558 0.50 -10.88 -21.04
N PRO A 559 1.58 -10.87 -20.23
CA PRO A 559 1.79 -9.83 -19.25
C PRO A 559 1.73 -8.44 -19.85
N GLU A 560 1.14 -7.49 -19.14
CA GLU A 560 1.32 -6.07 -19.42
C GLU A 560 2.75 -5.68 -19.02
N GLU A 561 3.42 -4.90 -19.84
CA GLU A 561 4.80 -4.49 -19.65
C GLU A 561 4.88 -3.00 -19.36
N THR A 562 5.73 -2.62 -18.42
CA THR A 562 5.99 -1.22 -18.11
C THR A 562 7.46 -0.93 -18.19
N THR A 563 7.81 0.18 -18.84
CA THR A 563 9.16 0.70 -18.94
C THR A 563 9.24 2.10 -18.33
N ASN A 564 10.37 2.42 -17.72
CA ASN A 564 10.64 3.75 -17.18
C ASN A 564 12.05 4.20 -17.53
N TYR A 565 12.15 5.43 -17.98
CA TYR A 565 13.39 6.18 -18.16
C TYR A 565 13.40 7.31 -17.14
N GLU A 566 14.47 7.42 -16.35
CA GLU A 566 14.56 8.45 -15.33
C GLU A 566 15.97 9.07 -15.32
N ILE A 567 15.99 10.40 -15.20
CA ILE A 567 17.20 11.17 -14.94
C ILE A 567 16.96 11.93 -13.65
N GLY A 568 17.88 11.83 -12.71
CA GLY A 568 17.72 12.51 -11.44
C GLY A 568 19.05 12.94 -10.81
N THR A 569 18.91 13.69 -9.74
CA THR A 569 20.03 14.14 -8.92
C THR A 569 19.66 14.13 -7.45
N LYS A 570 20.64 13.83 -6.60
CA LYS A 570 20.47 13.76 -5.14
C LYS A 570 21.65 14.43 -4.46
N TRP A 571 21.36 15.20 -3.43
CA TRP A 571 22.34 15.97 -2.71
C TRP A 571 22.09 15.95 -1.22
N ASP A 572 23.10 15.58 -0.45
CA ASP A 572 23.13 15.70 1.01
C ASP A 572 23.88 16.98 1.39
N LEU A 573 23.12 17.98 1.78
CA LEU A 573 23.60 19.33 2.07
C LEU A 573 23.65 19.61 3.59
N LEU A 574 24.21 20.75 3.97
CA LEU A 574 24.27 21.22 5.36
C LEU A 574 24.92 20.19 6.29
N ASP A 575 26.13 19.73 5.93
CA ASP A 575 26.87 18.68 6.63
C ASP A 575 26.06 17.37 6.70
N GLN A 576 25.50 16.96 5.57
CA GLN A 576 24.69 15.74 5.38
C GLN A 576 23.37 15.70 6.20
N ARG A 577 22.90 16.82 6.72
CA ARG A 577 21.67 16.91 7.53
C ARG A 577 20.41 17.08 6.70
N LEU A 578 20.53 17.52 5.44
CA LEU A 578 19.40 17.78 4.53
C LEU A 578 19.62 17.04 3.22
N SER A 579 18.70 16.16 2.87
CA SER A 579 18.67 15.51 1.57
C SER A 579 17.73 16.24 0.63
N LEU A 580 18.21 16.56 -0.58
CA LEU A 580 17.42 17.12 -1.69
C LEU A 580 17.46 16.15 -2.85
N THR A 581 16.31 15.87 -3.46
CA THR A 581 16.24 15.04 -4.66
C THR A 581 15.40 15.71 -5.74
N ALA A 582 15.79 15.49 -7.01
CA ALA A 582 15.02 15.91 -8.18
C ALA A 582 15.10 14.82 -9.24
N ALA A 583 13.99 14.52 -9.91
CA ALA A 583 13.93 13.57 -11.00
C ALA A 583 12.96 14.01 -12.09
N ILE A 584 13.29 13.67 -13.33
CA ILE A 584 12.42 13.74 -14.51
C ILE A 584 12.30 12.34 -15.05
N PHE A 585 11.09 11.91 -15.37
CA PHE A 585 10.86 10.53 -15.81
C PHE A 585 9.80 10.43 -16.90
N ARG A 586 9.87 9.34 -17.66
CA ARG A 586 8.81 8.83 -18.53
C ARG A 586 8.53 7.38 -18.21
N THR A 587 7.29 7.06 -17.88
CA THR A 587 6.79 5.70 -17.69
C THR A 587 5.78 5.37 -18.77
N GLU A 588 6.01 4.30 -19.51
CA GLU A 588 5.09 3.78 -20.52
C GLU A 588 4.65 2.37 -20.13
N LYS A 589 3.35 2.12 -20.13
CA LYS A 589 2.77 0.80 -19.94
C LYS A 589 2.13 0.35 -21.24
N GLU A 590 2.60 -0.77 -21.75
CA GLU A 590 2.18 -1.36 -23.02
C GLU A 590 1.49 -2.70 -22.80
N ASN A 591 0.91 -3.26 -23.85
CA ASN A 591 0.14 -4.51 -23.80
C ASN A 591 -1.00 -4.44 -22.77
N THR A 592 -1.50 -3.23 -22.47
CA THR A 592 -2.63 -3.12 -21.57
C THR A 592 -3.83 -3.80 -22.20
N ARG A 593 -4.60 -4.46 -21.35
CA ARG A 593 -5.75 -5.20 -21.79
C ARG A 593 -6.86 -4.25 -22.20
N VAL A 594 -7.32 -4.36 -23.43
CA VAL A 594 -8.43 -3.60 -23.99
C VAL A 594 -9.54 -4.54 -24.46
N LEU A 595 -10.78 -4.12 -24.28
CA LEU A 595 -11.94 -4.83 -24.78
C LEU A 595 -12.19 -4.39 -26.23
N THR A 596 -12.00 -5.30 -27.18
CA THR A 596 -12.13 -5.00 -28.62
C THR A 596 -13.52 -5.29 -29.18
N ASP A 597 -14.27 -6.17 -28.50
CA ASP A 597 -15.70 -6.42 -28.72
C ASP A 597 -16.38 -6.74 -27.38
N LEU A 598 -17.67 -7.09 -27.39
CA LEU A 598 -18.44 -7.36 -26.18
C LEU A 598 -17.88 -8.49 -25.30
N ASN A 599 -16.95 -9.31 -25.76
CA ASN A 599 -16.41 -10.45 -25.03
C ASN A 599 -14.93 -10.78 -25.31
N THR A 600 -14.25 -10.03 -26.17
CA THR A 600 -12.87 -10.31 -26.57
C THR A 600 -11.92 -9.29 -25.99
N TYR A 601 -10.89 -9.75 -25.28
CA TYR A 601 -9.80 -8.94 -24.78
C TYR A 601 -8.54 -9.18 -25.61
N GLU A 602 -7.80 -8.10 -25.88
CA GLU A 602 -6.51 -8.12 -26.57
C GLU A 602 -5.48 -7.30 -25.79
N ASN A 603 -4.20 -7.63 -25.96
CA ASN A 603 -3.08 -6.84 -25.45
C ASN A 603 -2.70 -5.79 -26.50
N ALA A 604 -3.41 -4.68 -26.52
CA ALA A 604 -3.23 -3.63 -27.54
C ALA A 604 -3.15 -2.22 -26.96
N GLY A 605 -3.46 -2.04 -25.69
CA GLY A 605 -3.49 -0.72 -25.07
C GLY A 605 -2.11 -0.19 -24.69
N LYS A 606 -2.02 1.16 -24.66
CA LYS A 606 -0.82 1.88 -24.21
C LYS A 606 -1.20 3.09 -23.38
N THR A 607 -0.53 3.25 -22.23
CA THR A 607 -0.62 4.45 -21.38
C THR A 607 0.76 5.03 -21.13
N ARG A 608 0.84 6.35 -20.91
CA ARG A 608 2.08 7.07 -20.65
C ARG A 608 1.89 8.06 -19.51
N VAL A 609 2.93 8.21 -18.70
CA VAL A 609 3.03 9.26 -17.68
C VAL A 609 4.41 9.88 -17.75
N ASP A 610 4.47 11.17 -18.07
CA ASP A 610 5.65 12.00 -17.99
C ASP A 610 5.59 12.81 -16.68
N GLY A 611 6.71 12.98 -15.98
CA GLY A 611 6.65 13.69 -14.71
C GLY A 611 7.95 14.29 -14.23
N ILE A 612 7.79 15.19 -13.27
CA ILE A 612 8.87 15.84 -12.51
C ILE A 612 8.58 15.64 -11.04
N GLU A 613 9.57 15.22 -10.27
CA GLU A 613 9.47 15.03 -8.83
C GLU A 613 10.61 15.75 -8.11
N LEU A 614 10.26 16.43 -7.02
CA LEU A 614 11.21 17.12 -6.13
C LEU A 614 10.92 16.67 -4.71
N SER A 615 11.98 16.46 -3.89
CA SER A 615 11.79 16.25 -2.45
C SER A 615 12.91 16.86 -1.62
N ALA A 616 12.59 17.14 -0.36
CA ALA A 616 13.50 17.62 0.66
C ALA A 616 13.18 16.95 1.99
N SER A 617 14.17 16.37 2.66
CA SER A 617 14.00 15.76 3.98
C SER A 617 15.22 16.00 4.87
N GLY A 618 14.98 16.37 6.13
CA GLY A 618 16.04 16.58 7.12
C GLY A 618 16.00 17.94 7.79
N LYS A 619 17.17 18.39 8.29
CA LYS A 619 17.33 19.60 9.07
C LYS A 619 17.84 20.78 8.22
N LEU A 620 17.08 21.85 8.19
CA LEU A 620 17.52 23.17 7.67
C LEU A 620 18.42 23.88 8.66
N THR A 621 18.12 23.74 9.94
CA THR A 621 18.95 24.18 11.07
C THR A 621 18.83 23.15 12.20
N ASP A 622 19.59 23.28 13.28
CA ASP A 622 19.48 22.38 14.45
C ASP A 622 18.07 22.37 15.07
N LYS A 623 17.27 23.42 14.83
CA LYS A 623 15.92 23.57 15.37
C LYS A 623 14.81 23.38 14.35
N TRP A 624 15.12 23.36 13.07
CA TRP A 624 14.13 23.35 11.99
C TRP A 624 14.30 22.14 11.09
N GLN A 625 13.32 21.27 11.08
CA GLN A 625 13.23 20.10 10.21
C GLN A 625 12.15 20.29 9.14
N VAL A 626 12.38 19.68 7.98
CA VAL A 626 11.46 19.70 6.84
C VAL A 626 11.34 18.30 6.24
N PHE A 627 10.11 17.94 5.86
CA PHE A 627 9.78 16.81 5.02
C PHE A 627 8.79 17.31 3.96
N ALA A 628 9.26 17.45 2.73
CA ALA A 628 8.51 18.11 1.69
C ALA A 628 8.71 17.46 0.34
N GLY A 629 7.75 17.64 -0.56
CA GLY A 629 7.89 17.22 -1.92
C GLY A 629 6.85 17.84 -2.84
N TYR A 630 7.14 17.76 -4.14
CA TYR A 630 6.27 18.20 -5.23
C TYR A 630 6.35 17.18 -6.35
N SER A 631 5.22 16.87 -6.96
CA SER A 631 5.14 16.03 -8.17
C SER A 631 4.23 16.69 -9.20
N TYR A 632 4.72 16.76 -10.43
CA TYR A 632 3.96 17.08 -11.63
C TYR A 632 3.85 15.83 -12.49
N LEU A 633 2.63 15.45 -12.90
CA LEU A 633 2.35 14.27 -13.70
C LEU A 633 1.52 14.69 -14.93
N ASP A 634 2.02 14.39 -16.12
CA ASP A 634 1.26 14.50 -17.36
C ASP A 634 0.96 13.09 -17.88
N SER A 635 -0.28 12.67 -17.67
CA SER A 635 -0.73 11.31 -17.95
C SER A 635 -1.65 11.24 -19.14
N GLU A 636 -1.53 10.18 -19.95
CA GLU A 636 -2.30 10.03 -21.20
C GLU A 636 -2.59 8.54 -21.48
N GLN A 637 -3.82 8.24 -21.86
CA GLN A 637 -4.11 7.01 -22.59
C GLN A 637 -3.73 7.21 -24.07
N VAL A 638 -2.58 6.68 -24.46
CA VAL A 638 -2.06 6.81 -25.83
C VAL A 638 -2.86 5.95 -26.79
N ASP A 639 -3.17 4.72 -26.38
CA ASP A 639 -4.02 3.79 -27.12
C ASP A 639 -4.91 3.00 -26.14
N GLY A 640 -6.20 3.10 -26.30
CA GLY A 640 -7.21 2.38 -25.52
C GLY A 640 -7.85 1.24 -26.32
N GLY A 641 -7.29 0.92 -27.49
CA GLY A 641 -7.84 -0.07 -28.42
C GLY A 641 -8.99 0.47 -29.27
N LYS A 642 -9.80 -0.44 -29.81
CA LYS A 642 -10.89 -0.12 -30.74
C LYS A 642 -12.22 -0.64 -30.23
N VAL A 643 -13.26 0.10 -30.52
CA VAL A 643 -14.66 -0.27 -30.22
C VAL A 643 -15.45 -0.39 -31.53
N LEU A 644 -16.32 -1.39 -31.59
CA LEU A 644 -17.20 -1.58 -32.76
C LEU A 644 -18.34 -0.59 -32.71
N THR A 645 -18.32 0.37 -33.63
CA THR A 645 -19.38 1.41 -33.79
C THR A 645 -19.94 1.35 -35.17
N ASN A 646 -21.26 1.14 -35.32
CA ASN A 646 -21.96 1.05 -36.60
C ASN A 646 -21.33 0.06 -37.60
N GLY A 647 -20.82 -1.09 -37.07
CA GLY A 647 -20.20 -2.13 -37.89
C GLY A 647 -18.77 -1.84 -38.35
N GLN A 648 -18.14 -0.78 -37.84
CA GLN A 648 -16.73 -0.45 -38.06
C GLN A 648 -15.97 -0.37 -36.77
N TYR A 649 -14.72 -0.88 -36.72
CA TYR A 649 -13.81 -0.69 -35.59
C TYR A 649 -13.22 0.72 -35.66
N VAL A 650 -13.51 1.50 -34.63
CA VAL A 650 -12.99 2.87 -34.47
C VAL A 650 -12.18 2.94 -33.18
N ASP A 651 -11.23 3.84 -33.09
CA ASP A 651 -10.47 4.07 -31.88
C ASP A 651 -11.42 4.47 -30.73
N VAL A 652 -11.15 4.02 -29.53
CA VAL A 652 -11.96 4.41 -28.36
C VAL A 652 -11.87 5.93 -28.14
N PRO A 653 -12.96 6.58 -27.73
CA PRO A 653 -12.99 8.04 -27.56
C PRO A 653 -12.17 8.54 -26.36
N THR A 654 -11.50 7.64 -25.65
CA THR A 654 -10.67 7.94 -24.47
C THR A 654 -9.19 8.13 -24.81
N ASN A 655 -8.78 7.95 -26.07
CA ASN A 655 -7.42 8.25 -26.51
C ASN A 655 -7.14 9.75 -26.34
N GLY A 656 -5.99 10.08 -25.73
CA GLY A 656 -5.63 11.44 -25.35
C GLY A 656 -6.16 11.89 -23.97
N ASN A 657 -7.00 11.11 -23.31
CA ASN A 657 -7.53 11.45 -21.99
C ASN A 657 -6.50 11.20 -20.89
N GLU A 658 -6.62 12.00 -19.81
CA GLU A 658 -5.86 11.82 -18.58
C GLU A 658 -6.27 10.51 -17.88
N LEU A 659 -5.32 9.86 -17.21
CA LEU A 659 -5.60 8.64 -16.45
C LEU A 659 -6.42 8.95 -15.17
N GLY A 660 -7.25 8.03 -14.73
CA GLY A 660 -7.95 8.13 -13.46
C GLY A 660 -6.97 8.07 -12.27
N ASN A 661 -7.36 8.66 -11.16
CA ASN A 661 -6.56 8.74 -9.92
C ASN A 661 -5.17 9.39 -10.11
N THR A 662 -4.98 10.22 -11.15
CA THR A 662 -3.70 10.83 -11.50
C THR A 662 -3.84 12.36 -11.54
N PRO A 663 -3.66 13.07 -10.42
CA PRO A 663 -3.65 14.53 -10.41
C PRO A 663 -2.41 15.08 -11.11
N LYS A 664 -2.55 16.21 -11.83
CA LYS A 664 -1.40 16.87 -12.48
C LYS A 664 -0.38 17.39 -11.48
N ASN A 665 -0.84 18.01 -10.40
CA ASN A 665 0.03 18.62 -9.41
C ASN A 665 -0.30 18.07 -8.03
N THR A 666 0.73 17.66 -7.30
CA THR A 666 0.62 17.35 -5.87
C THR A 666 1.78 17.99 -5.12
N PHE A 667 1.47 18.53 -3.96
CA PHE A 667 2.47 19.13 -3.07
C PHE A 667 2.23 18.66 -1.65
N SER A 668 3.30 18.34 -0.94
CA SER A 668 3.29 18.06 0.50
C SER A 668 4.41 18.80 1.19
N LEU A 669 4.09 19.41 2.32
CA LEU A 669 5.06 20.01 3.21
C LEU A 669 4.65 19.68 4.64
N TRP A 670 5.55 19.09 5.37
CA TRP A 670 5.52 19.02 6.83
C TRP A 670 6.81 19.62 7.37
N ASN A 671 6.72 20.47 8.37
CA ASN A 671 7.90 21.03 9.00
C ASN A 671 7.69 21.21 10.50
N THR A 672 8.78 21.15 11.27
CA THR A 672 8.79 21.36 12.70
C THR A 672 9.88 22.35 13.09
N TYR A 673 9.59 23.18 14.10
CA TYR A 673 10.51 24.13 14.65
C TYR A 673 10.55 24.03 16.17
N ALA A 674 11.71 23.70 16.73
CA ALA A 674 11.97 23.65 18.16
C ALA A 674 12.21 25.08 18.68
N VAL A 675 11.17 25.70 19.24
CA VAL A 675 11.25 27.05 19.81
C VAL A 675 12.16 27.05 21.04
N THR A 676 11.99 26.03 21.88
CA THR A 676 12.86 25.76 23.05
C THR A 676 13.19 24.25 23.07
N ASP A 677 14.03 23.81 24.00
CA ASP A 677 14.34 22.39 24.20
C ASP A 677 13.10 21.57 24.61
N LYS A 678 12.03 22.23 25.05
CA LYS A 678 10.79 21.61 25.50
C LYS A 678 9.60 21.82 24.56
N LEU A 679 9.60 22.87 23.75
CA LEU A 679 8.45 23.27 22.93
C LEU A 679 8.80 23.23 21.46
N THR A 680 8.08 22.42 20.70
CA THR A 680 8.18 22.30 19.25
C THR A 680 6.82 22.58 18.63
N PHE A 681 6.79 23.41 17.58
CA PHE A 681 5.63 23.58 16.71
C PHE A 681 5.85 22.87 15.39
N GLY A 682 4.78 22.31 14.83
CA GLY A 682 4.73 21.72 13.50
C GLY A 682 3.62 22.33 12.67
N ALA A 683 3.84 22.38 11.35
CA ALA A 683 2.84 22.81 10.38
C ALA A 683 2.96 21.99 9.10
N GLY A 684 1.81 21.64 8.53
CA GLY A 684 1.68 20.91 7.27
C GLY A 684 0.82 21.66 6.27
N ALA A 685 1.17 21.54 4.98
CA ALA A 685 0.37 22.00 3.86
C ALA A 685 0.38 20.93 2.76
N PHE A 686 -0.80 20.49 2.33
CA PHE A 686 -0.97 19.44 1.35
C PHE A 686 -1.92 19.91 0.25
N TYR A 687 -1.48 19.78 -0.99
CA TYR A 687 -2.26 20.12 -2.18
C TYR A 687 -2.39 18.90 -3.09
N VAL A 688 -3.57 18.66 -3.56
CA VAL A 688 -3.86 17.71 -4.63
C VAL A 688 -4.72 18.41 -5.68
N ASP A 689 -4.30 18.34 -6.92
CA ASP A 689 -5.06 18.86 -8.06
C ASP A 689 -6.33 18.03 -8.29
N LYS A 690 -7.18 18.48 -9.22
CA LYS A 690 -8.36 17.74 -9.68
C LYS A 690 -7.98 16.29 -10.04
N VAL A 691 -8.80 15.33 -9.61
CA VAL A 691 -8.59 13.90 -9.87
C VAL A 691 -9.76 13.34 -10.64
N TRP A 692 -9.51 12.74 -11.81
CA TRP A 692 -10.50 12.01 -12.56
C TRP A 692 -10.83 10.64 -11.94
N GLY A 693 -12.10 10.23 -11.97
CA GLY A 693 -12.52 8.93 -11.47
C GLY A 693 -12.10 7.76 -12.38
N SER A 694 -11.91 8.02 -13.67
CA SER A 694 -11.43 7.04 -14.64
C SER A 694 -10.89 7.74 -15.88
N VAL A 695 -10.31 6.97 -16.80
CA VAL A 695 -9.86 7.45 -18.13
C VAL A 695 -10.99 7.97 -19.01
N ALA A 696 -12.25 7.70 -18.71
CA ALA A 696 -13.39 8.30 -19.41
C ALA A 696 -13.51 9.82 -19.18
N ASN A 697 -12.84 10.35 -18.15
CA ASN A 697 -12.87 11.75 -17.73
C ASN A 697 -14.30 12.32 -17.58
N SER A 698 -15.23 11.49 -17.19
CA SER A 698 -16.65 11.82 -17.04
C SER A 698 -17.06 12.21 -15.63
N THR A 699 -16.26 11.82 -14.64
CA THR A 699 -16.44 12.18 -13.22
C THR A 699 -15.10 12.60 -12.62
N TYR A 700 -15.13 13.56 -11.70
CA TYR A 700 -13.92 14.04 -11.04
C TYR A 700 -14.18 14.50 -9.60
N VAL A 701 -13.13 14.54 -8.80
CA VAL A 701 -13.11 15.25 -7.51
C VAL A 701 -12.31 16.54 -7.66
N PRO A 702 -12.79 17.66 -7.07
CA PRO A 702 -12.11 18.96 -7.13
C PRO A 702 -10.73 18.93 -6.45
N SER A 703 -9.87 19.87 -6.87
CA SER A 703 -8.62 20.14 -6.17
C SER A 703 -8.85 20.68 -4.77
N TYR A 704 -7.92 20.45 -3.86
CA TYR A 704 -8.00 20.95 -2.50
C TYR A 704 -6.65 21.32 -1.90
N TRP A 705 -6.70 22.18 -0.88
CA TRP A 705 -5.62 22.41 0.08
C TRP A 705 -6.07 21.93 1.45
N ARG A 706 -5.21 21.18 2.11
CA ARG A 706 -5.35 20.82 3.53
C ARG A 706 -4.17 21.38 4.32
N TYR A 707 -4.48 21.98 5.47
CA TYR A 707 -3.48 22.49 6.40
C TYR A 707 -3.60 21.76 7.73
N ASP A 708 -2.46 21.34 8.28
CA ASP A 708 -2.37 20.68 9.57
C ASP A 708 -1.42 21.48 10.49
N ALA A 709 -1.66 21.40 11.80
CA ALA A 709 -0.81 22.03 12.80
C ALA A 709 -0.54 21.09 13.98
N MET A 710 0.62 21.27 14.61
CA MET A 710 1.05 20.49 15.78
C MET A 710 1.74 21.40 16.79
N ALA A 711 1.55 21.12 18.08
CA ALA A 711 2.36 21.64 19.17
C ALA A 711 2.75 20.48 20.09
N SER A 712 4.02 20.26 20.31
CA SER A 712 4.56 19.25 21.22
C SER A 712 5.30 19.90 22.36
N TYR A 713 5.03 19.45 23.59
CA TYR A 713 5.65 19.97 24.82
C TYR A 713 6.18 18.83 25.70
N LYS A 714 7.49 18.84 25.97
CA LYS A 714 8.13 17.92 26.89
C LYS A 714 7.82 18.34 28.33
N LEU A 715 6.77 17.74 28.91
CA LEU A 715 6.33 18.07 30.27
C LEU A 715 7.38 17.68 31.31
N THR A 716 7.90 16.46 31.19
CA THR A 716 9.01 15.94 31.99
C THR A 716 10.00 15.22 31.07
N LYS A 717 11.03 14.60 31.61
CA LYS A 717 11.94 13.73 30.83
C LYS A 717 11.27 12.44 30.30
N ASN A 718 10.12 12.08 30.87
CA ASN A 718 9.42 10.84 30.62
C ASN A 718 8.00 11.03 30.05
N ILE A 719 7.51 12.28 29.94
CA ILE A 719 6.14 12.57 29.52
C ILE A 719 6.16 13.71 28.52
N ASP A 720 5.61 13.45 27.34
CA ASP A 720 5.38 14.45 26.31
C ASP A 720 3.87 14.63 26.07
N LEU A 721 3.48 15.87 25.82
CA LEU A 721 2.13 16.25 25.37
C LEU A 721 2.21 16.73 23.94
N GLN A 722 1.36 16.22 23.05
CA GLN A 722 1.29 16.66 21.68
C GLN A 722 -0.16 16.95 21.29
N LEU A 723 -0.39 18.14 20.79
CA LEU A 723 -1.66 18.57 20.22
C LEU A 723 -1.53 18.61 18.69
N ASN A 724 -2.35 17.85 17.98
CA ASN A 724 -2.47 17.90 16.53
C ASN A 724 -3.85 18.44 16.14
N VAL A 725 -3.88 19.35 15.18
CA VAL A 725 -5.11 19.78 14.50
C VAL A 725 -4.95 19.46 13.03
N GLN A 726 -5.61 18.42 12.57
CA GLN A 726 -5.64 18.00 11.18
C GLN A 726 -6.79 18.70 10.46
N ASN A 727 -6.60 19.06 9.18
CA ASN A 727 -7.55 19.85 8.41
C ASN A 727 -7.98 21.11 9.15
N LEU A 728 -7.02 21.97 9.49
CA LEU A 728 -7.17 23.16 10.34
C LEU A 728 -8.27 24.12 9.85
N THR A 729 -8.41 24.26 8.54
CA THR A 729 -9.43 25.12 7.90
C THR A 729 -10.81 24.50 7.82
N ASN A 730 -10.95 23.22 8.20
CA ASN A 730 -12.15 22.41 8.03
C ASN A 730 -12.64 22.39 6.57
N GLU A 731 -11.71 22.21 5.65
CA GLU A 731 -12.01 22.07 4.22
C GLU A 731 -12.81 20.80 3.96
N THR A 732 -13.87 20.90 3.18
CA THR A 732 -14.61 19.73 2.66
C THR A 732 -13.95 19.30 1.36
N TYR A 733 -13.30 18.13 1.34
CA TYR A 733 -12.62 17.61 0.18
C TYR A 733 -12.84 16.11 0.02
N TYR A 734 -12.49 15.60 -1.17
CA TYR A 734 -12.65 14.20 -1.51
C TYR A 734 -11.27 13.61 -1.77
N ASP A 735 -10.94 12.53 -1.09
CA ASP A 735 -9.62 11.89 -1.18
C ASP A 735 -9.59 10.66 -2.08
N LYS A 736 -10.77 10.17 -2.52
CA LYS A 736 -10.89 9.04 -3.45
C LYS A 736 -11.98 9.32 -4.48
N ALA A 737 -11.59 9.28 -5.76
CA ALA A 737 -12.52 9.36 -6.87
C ALA A 737 -12.93 7.95 -7.32
N TYR A 738 -14.23 7.69 -7.43
CA TYR A 738 -14.75 6.50 -8.08
C TYR A 738 -15.17 6.82 -9.52
N SER A 739 -15.14 5.82 -10.39
CA SER A 739 -15.42 6.03 -11.83
C SER A 739 -16.85 6.48 -12.14
N THR A 740 -17.81 6.12 -11.29
CA THR A 740 -19.24 6.41 -11.41
C THR A 740 -19.85 6.50 -10.02
N HIS A 741 -21.04 7.04 -9.88
CA HIS A 741 -21.92 7.04 -8.73
C HIS A 741 -21.52 7.93 -7.55
N PHE A 742 -20.29 7.88 -7.01
CA PHE A 742 -19.92 8.58 -5.78
C PHE A 742 -18.42 8.94 -5.70
N ALA A 743 -18.08 9.82 -4.77
CA ALA A 743 -16.71 10.09 -4.33
C ALA A 743 -16.61 9.98 -2.80
N ASN A 744 -15.51 9.42 -2.31
CA ASN A 744 -15.26 9.36 -0.88
C ASN A 744 -14.86 10.72 -0.33
N GLN A 745 -15.61 11.22 0.64
CA GLN A 745 -15.29 12.44 1.34
C GLN A 745 -14.27 12.14 2.44
N ALA A 746 -13.25 12.98 2.53
CA ALA A 746 -12.26 12.91 3.59
C ALA A 746 -12.81 13.43 4.92
N ALA A 747 -12.13 13.08 6.02
CA ALA A 747 -12.50 13.57 7.34
C ALA A 747 -12.39 15.10 7.42
N GLY A 748 -13.31 15.71 8.14
CA GLY A 748 -13.28 17.13 8.52
C GLY A 748 -12.15 17.43 9.51
N ARG A 749 -12.21 18.61 10.14
CA ARG A 749 -11.20 19.00 11.13
C ARG A 749 -11.22 18.08 12.35
N THR A 750 -10.06 17.46 12.62
CA THR A 750 -9.86 16.57 13.76
C THR A 750 -8.83 17.18 14.71
N THR A 751 -9.15 17.24 15.99
CA THR A 751 -8.25 17.72 17.04
C THR A 751 -7.89 16.56 17.97
N LEU A 752 -6.59 16.30 18.14
CA LEU A 752 -6.06 15.16 18.89
C LEU A 752 -5.05 15.64 19.93
N LEU A 753 -5.24 15.23 21.18
CA LEU A 753 -4.26 15.44 22.25
C LEU A 753 -3.66 14.08 22.64
N THR A 754 -2.38 13.93 22.40
CA THR A 754 -1.62 12.72 22.73
C THR A 754 -0.74 12.95 23.93
N THR A 755 -0.83 12.09 24.94
CA THR A 755 0.12 12.02 26.05
C THR A 755 0.99 10.78 25.83
N SER A 756 2.29 10.99 25.66
CA SER A 756 3.27 9.91 25.46
C SER A 756 4.12 9.72 26.71
N PHE A 757 4.42 8.46 27.02
CA PHE A 757 5.25 8.04 28.14
C PHE A 757 6.47 7.28 27.62
N HIS A 758 7.66 7.60 28.15
CA HIS A 758 8.95 7.00 27.77
C HIS A 758 9.73 6.61 29.02
N PHE A 759 10.17 5.36 29.13
CA PHE A 759 10.92 4.83 30.27
C PHE A 759 12.08 3.93 29.83
#